data_79f6ee4d01e95ae53c02eb9d2baae868
#
_entry.id   79f6ee4d01e95ae53c02eb9d2baae868
#
_cell.length_a   1.000
_cell.length_b   1.000
_cell.length_c   1.000
_cell.angle_alpha   90.00
_cell.angle_beta   90.00
_cell.angle_gamma   90.00
#
_symmetry.space_group_name_H-M   'P 1'
#
loop_
_entity.id
_entity.type
_entity.pdbx_description
1 polymer ?
#
loop_
_entity_poly.entity_id
_entity_poly.type
_entity_poly.pdbx_seq_one_letter_code
_entity_poly.pdbx_strand_id
1 'polypeptide(L)'
;MFLNTALLYTVLTGSAIAQTETRLPRQPLGGGVQRLTFNNTVSSPRFRPQSTSISWISSDEDGVGVVLDNDGNLSLENFVTGNATVLVPAEQVPSDYWEYWIRSDLQKVLWATNYTKQYRYSYFANYEILDIATGELTPIVEDQAGDIQYAEFAPTGDVIAFVRDNNLYLHNNSEVTQITFNGSPDFFNGVPDWVYEEEIFGNRYALWWSPDATSIAYLSFNETGVGTFTIPYYMDNMQYAPPYPRELDLRYPKVGSTNPTVQFHFLEVESLANITVPIIAFEANNTVVGEVKWLTENSTTVMYRAYNRQQDQERHVVIDVASGESTVTRERDGTDGWLDNLLAVTYIGDVNATEWYLDESDASGWNHLYLFSYDGAQNISLTSGDWEVRSIASVDTTNQLVYYTSTQQHSLSSHLYSVSYPEGIVTPLVDDTQPGYYSASFSADNEYYLLSYLGPDVPYQELYSTNSSTPLRTVTNNSALYQRLQNYTLPNITYFELPIEGTEYTMNVMQRLPPNFDPSRKYPVLFTPYGGPGAQEASYRFQPLDFNAYIASDPELEYITYTVDGRGTGYKGRAFRAEVTAQLGLLEAQDQISAARQLVDMFDYIDADHVGIWGWSFGGYLAGKVVEADSGHLFSLGLSTAPVSDWRFYDTLYTERYMKILSENEAGYNQTAIRNTTNFNSIPGKFAIMHGTGDDNVHYQNTAALVDLLVGEAVSPAKWQMVAFTDSDHSIAYNGASQWIYRYLSKQLYEEKNRNVTVAPLVHQWKRRGVSEEITREVRWRA
;
A
#
# COMPACT_ATOMS: atom_id res chain seq x y z
N MET A 1 -54.51 19.82 43.22
CA MET A 1 -53.86 20.69 44.20
C MET A 1 -52.79 19.88 44.89
N PHE A 2 -51.53 20.23 44.61
CA PHE A 2 -50.28 19.72 45.17
C PHE A 2 -49.92 18.24 45.02
N LEU A 3 -48.96 18.09 44.08
CA LEU A 3 -47.99 17.01 43.93
C LEU A 3 -47.07 16.97 45.15
N ASN A 4 -46.69 15.77 45.58
CA ASN A 4 -45.45 15.54 46.31
C ASN A 4 -44.70 14.39 45.65
N THR A 5 -43.56 14.74 45.10
CA THR A 5 -42.60 13.84 44.45
C THR A 5 -41.71 13.25 45.55
N ALA A 6 -41.75 11.93 45.73
CA ALA A 6 -40.78 11.21 46.55
C ALA A 6 -39.64 10.67 45.67
N LEU A 7 -38.42 11.16 45.90
CA LEU A 7 -37.19 10.64 45.31
C LEU A 7 -36.80 9.35 46.04
N LEU A 8 -36.85 8.22 45.35
CA LEU A 8 -36.26 6.96 45.84
C LEU A 8 -34.81 6.88 45.35
N TYR A 9 -33.87 7.01 46.27
CA TYR A 9 -32.48 6.63 46.04
C TYR A 9 -32.33 5.11 46.20
N THR A 10 -32.17 4.41 45.11
CA THR A 10 -31.70 3.02 45.10
C THR A 10 -30.19 3.04 44.93
N VAL A 11 -29.47 2.67 45.98
CA VAL A 11 -28.04 2.37 45.92
C VAL A 11 -27.90 0.98 45.28
N LEU A 12 -27.55 0.95 44.02
CA LEU A 12 -27.08 -0.25 43.32
C LEU A 12 -25.57 -0.37 43.54
N THR A 13 -25.20 -1.37 44.36
CA THR A 13 -23.81 -1.87 44.41
C THR A 13 -23.51 -2.53 43.06
N GLY A 14 -22.74 -1.84 42.22
CA GLY A 14 -22.44 -2.27 40.87
C GLY A 14 -21.36 -3.32 40.84
N SER A 15 -21.66 -4.42 40.19
CA SER A 15 -20.69 -5.13 39.39
C SER A 15 -20.30 -4.21 38.24
N ALA A 16 -19.03 -3.92 38.09
CA ALA A 16 -18.52 -3.12 36.94
C ALA A 16 -18.65 -3.97 35.67
N ILE A 17 -19.80 -3.91 35.04
CA ILE A 17 -19.93 -4.16 33.61
C ILE A 17 -19.20 -2.95 32.99
N ALA A 18 -18.11 -3.20 32.29
CA ALA A 18 -17.45 -2.18 31.46
C ALA A 18 -18.52 -1.66 30.49
N GLN A 19 -19.13 -0.52 30.80
CA GLN A 19 -19.87 0.23 29.81
C GLN A 19 -18.85 0.60 28.74
N THR A 20 -19.05 0.09 27.52
CA THR A 20 -18.45 0.68 26.32
C THR A 20 -18.85 2.16 26.34
N GLU A 21 -17.92 3.03 26.75
CA GLU A 21 -18.12 4.46 26.58
C GLU A 21 -18.38 4.68 25.11
N THR A 22 -19.52 5.25 24.77
CA THR A 22 -19.82 5.70 23.39
C THR A 22 -18.81 6.78 23.05
N ARG A 23 -17.71 6.37 22.39
CA ARG A 23 -16.68 7.29 21.96
C ARG A 23 -17.23 8.10 20.80
N LEU A 24 -17.00 9.40 20.83
CA LEU A 24 -17.38 10.26 19.72
C LEU A 24 -16.51 9.91 18.50
N PRO A 25 -17.06 9.89 17.28
CA PRO A 25 -16.33 9.56 16.07
C PRO A 25 -15.40 10.73 15.65
N ARG A 26 -14.40 11.01 16.45
CA ARG A 26 -13.39 12.07 16.21
C ARG A 26 -12.04 11.65 16.76
N GLN A 27 -10.99 12.24 16.24
CA GLN A 27 -9.66 12.08 16.80
C GLN A 27 -9.62 12.53 18.28
N PRO A 28 -8.88 11.83 19.15
CA PRO A 28 -8.76 12.21 20.54
C PRO A 28 -8.03 13.57 20.66
N LEU A 29 -8.53 14.44 21.52
CA LEU A 29 -7.94 15.75 21.79
C LEU A 29 -6.99 15.74 22.99
N GLY A 30 -7.00 14.66 23.78
CA GLY A 30 -6.32 14.60 25.04
C GLY A 30 -7.01 15.47 26.11
N GLY A 31 -6.35 15.69 27.21
CA GLY A 31 -6.87 16.51 28.33
C GLY A 31 -5.77 17.02 29.24
N GLY A 32 -4.52 16.65 28.94
CA GLY A 32 -3.35 16.98 29.75
C GLY A 32 -2.58 18.21 29.26
N VAL A 33 -1.39 18.38 29.82
CA VAL A 33 -0.53 19.53 29.54
C VAL A 33 0.76 19.16 28.82
N GLN A 34 1.04 17.84 28.67
CA GLN A 34 2.24 17.40 27.96
C GLN A 34 2.08 17.64 26.47
N ARG A 35 3.17 18.05 25.81
CA ARG A 35 3.21 18.21 24.36
C ARG A 35 3.88 17.00 23.71
N LEU A 36 3.51 16.74 22.47
CA LEU A 36 4.22 15.78 21.62
C LEU A 36 5.60 16.35 21.30
N THR A 37 6.59 15.47 21.30
CA THR A 37 7.99 15.81 21.01
C THR A 37 8.52 14.87 19.94
N PHE A 38 9.59 15.23 19.27
CA PHE A 38 10.27 14.39 18.29
C PHE A 38 10.56 12.97 18.86
N ASN A 39 11.03 12.91 20.10
CA ASN A 39 11.42 11.63 20.71
C ASN A 39 10.24 10.71 21.04
N ASN A 40 9.05 11.25 21.32
CA ASN A 40 7.89 10.41 21.67
C ASN A 40 6.93 10.15 20.49
N THR A 41 7.21 10.72 19.33
CA THR A 41 6.44 10.53 18.09
C THR A 41 7.28 9.84 17.01
N VAL A 42 8.34 10.48 16.53
CA VAL A 42 9.17 10.02 15.41
C VAL A 42 10.13 8.89 15.83
N SER A 43 10.76 9.03 17.00
CA SER A 43 11.80 8.08 17.45
C SER A 43 11.25 6.90 18.25
N SER A 44 9.97 6.86 18.55
CA SER A 44 9.38 5.85 19.42
C SER A 44 7.99 5.43 18.96
N PRO A 45 7.66 4.12 18.97
CA PRO A 45 6.32 3.63 18.68
C PRO A 45 5.31 3.85 19.83
N ARG A 46 5.59 4.78 20.74
CA ARG A 46 4.88 4.97 22.02
C ARG A 46 3.36 5.12 21.89
N PHE A 47 2.90 5.66 20.75
CA PHE A 47 1.49 5.94 20.51
C PHE A 47 0.87 5.02 19.45
N ARG A 48 1.54 3.93 19.09
CA ARG A 48 0.94 2.94 18.20
C ARG A 48 -0.17 2.19 18.90
N PRO A 49 -1.36 2.08 18.30
CA PRO A 49 -2.37 1.14 18.76
C PRO A 49 -1.86 -0.30 18.66
N GLN A 50 -2.26 -1.13 19.58
CA GLN A 50 -2.09 -2.58 19.48
C GLN A 50 -3.25 -3.16 18.67
N SER A 51 -2.97 -4.25 17.95
CA SER A 51 -3.96 -5.05 17.23
C SER A 51 -3.61 -6.53 17.40
N THR A 52 -4.64 -7.36 17.45
CA THR A 52 -4.52 -8.82 17.42
C THR A 52 -4.78 -9.27 15.98
N SER A 53 -3.88 -10.07 15.43
CA SER A 53 -4.08 -10.79 14.18
C SER A 53 -4.42 -12.23 14.51
N ILE A 54 -5.47 -12.77 13.90
CA ILE A 54 -5.93 -14.14 14.10
C ILE A 54 -5.75 -14.89 12.79
N SER A 55 -4.99 -15.99 12.83
CA SER A 55 -4.99 -16.97 11.75
C SER A 55 -6.12 -17.97 12.01
N TRP A 56 -7.31 -17.67 11.44
CA TRP A 56 -8.46 -18.55 11.59
C TRP A 56 -8.20 -19.92 10.99
N ILE A 57 -8.67 -20.94 11.65
CA ILE A 57 -8.51 -22.31 11.21
C ILE A 57 -9.88 -23.00 11.06
N SER A 58 -9.98 -23.90 10.09
CA SER A 58 -11.13 -24.80 9.98
C SER A 58 -11.03 -25.87 11.08
N SER A 59 -12.07 -26.03 11.86
CA SER A 59 -12.14 -27.02 12.95
C SER A 59 -13.61 -27.43 13.17
N ASP A 60 -13.85 -28.45 14.02
CA ASP A 60 -15.21 -28.91 14.34
C ASP A 60 -16.08 -27.82 15.01
N GLU A 61 -15.46 -26.84 15.63
CA GLU A 61 -16.12 -25.65 16.20
C GLU A 61 -15.55 -24.40 15.49
N ASP A 62 -16.40 -23.58 14.89
CA ASP A 62 -15.96 -22.33 14.28
C ASP A 62 -15.52 -21.29 15.35
N GLY A 63 -14.78 -20.26 14.94
CA GLY A 63 -14.26 -19.23 15.83
C GLY A 63 -12.98 -19.63 16.57
N VAL A 64 -12.27 -20.65 16.07
CA VAL A 64 -10.94 -21.05 16.54
C VAL A 64 -9.86 -20.47 15.65
N GLY A 65 -8.79 -19.99 16.26
CA GLY A 65 -7.66 -19.45 15.51
C GLY A 65 -6.35 -19.56 16.25
N VAL A 66 -5.24 -19.37 15.53
CA VAL A 66 -3.90 -19.32 16.09
C VAL A 66 -3.46 -17.88 16.25
N VAL A 67 -2.88 -17.58 17.40
CA VAL A 67 -2.31 -16.28 17.74
C VAL A 67 -0.94 -16.44 18.39
N LEU A 68 -0.08 -15.45 18.20
CA LEU A 68 1.12 -15.29 19.01
C LEU A 68 0.70 -14.57 20.30
N ASP A 69 0.81 -15.26 21.43
CA ASP A 69 0.41 -14.70 22.72
C ASP A 69 1.49 -13.78 23.31
N ASN A 70 1.18 -13.12 24.43
CA ASN A 70 2.10 -12.17 25.07
C ASN A 70 3.35 -12.84 25.68
N ASP A 71 3.31 -14.15 25.89
CA ASP A 71 4.43 -14.93 26.43
C ASP A 71 5.33 -15.48 25.30
N GLY A 72 4.95 -15.25 24.05
CA GLY A 72 5.70 -15.67 22.85
C GLY A 72 5.34 -17.08 22.37
N ASN A 73 4.28 -17.70 22.89
CA ASN A 73 3.81 -18.99 22.39
C ASN A 73 2.91 -18.80 21.18
N LEU A 74 2.91 -19.77 20.23
CA LEU A 74 1.77 -19.93 19.33
C LEU A 74 0.67 -20.66 20.07
N SER A 75 -0.44 -20.01 20.27
CA SER A 75 -1.58 -20.52 21.03
C SER A 75 -2.81 -20.71 20.13
N LEU A 76 -3.43 -21.87 20.26
CA LEU A 76 -4.74 -22.17 19.67
C LEU A 76 -5.82 -21.62 20.63
N GLU A 77 -6.56 -20.63 20.19
CA GLU A 77 -7.60 -20.00 21.00
C GLU A 77 -8.98 -20.18 20.34
N ASN A 78 -9.95 -20.67 21.12
CA ASN A 78 -11.35 -20.53 20.77
C ASN A 78 -11.81 -19.15 21.22
N PHE A 79 -11.97 -18.24 20.28
CA PHE A 79 -12.29 -16.83 20.54
C PHE A 79 -13.69 -16.61 21.10
N VAL A 80 -14.60 -17.57 20.94
CA VAL A 80 -15.97 -17.52 21.48
C VAL A 80 -15.97 -17.83 22.97
N THR A 81 -15.29 -18.90 23.39
CA THR A 81 -15.25 -19.33 24.80
C THR A 81 -14.11 -18.69 25.58
N GLY A 82 -13.08 -18.21 24.91
CA GLY A 82 -11.85 -17.70 25.53
C GLY A 82 -10.89 -18.79 26.02
N ASN A 83 -11.14 -20.06 25.70
CA ASN A 83 -10.24 -21.15 26.02
C ASN A 83 -9.03 -21.13 25.08
N ALA A 84 -7.84 -21.20 25.64
CA ALA A 84 -6.59 -21.25 24.88
C ALA A 84 -5.74 -22.45 25.28
N THR A 85 -5.04 -23.03 24.30
CA THR A 85 -4.09 -24.12 24.50
C THR A 85 -2.81 -23.76 23.74
N VAL A 86 -1.67 -23.89 24.41
CA VAL A 86 -0.37 -23.69 23.76
C VAL A 86 -0.16 -24.76 22.68
N LEU A 87 0.00 -24.33 21.45
CA LEU A 87 0.30 -25.16 20.30
C LEU A 87 1.82 -25.33 20.15
N VAL A 88 2.57 -24.23 20.16
CA VAL A 88 4.04 -24.23 20.14
C VAL A 88 4.53 -23.36 21.29
N PRO A 89 5.25 -23.96 22.28
CA PRO A 89 5.84 -23.20 23.39
C PRO A 89 6.89 -22.19 22.88
N ALA A 90 7.03 -21.07 23.58
CA ALA A 90 7.95 -19.99 23.19
C ALA A 90 9.41 -20.45 23.03
N GLU A 91 9.84 -21.46 23.80
CA GLU A 91 11.18 -22.04 23.67
C GLU A 91 11.41 -22.85 22.39
N GLN A 92 10.36 -23.22 21.67
CA GLN A 92 10.40 -23.92 20.38
C GLN A 92 10.21 -22.95 19.20
N VAL A 93 9.85 -21.70 19.46
CA VAL A 93 9.75 -20.65 18.44
C VAL A 93 11.15 -20.16 18.11
N PRO A 94 11.62 -20.24 16.84
CA PRO A 94 12.93 -19.72 16.47
C PRO A 94 13.06 -18.23 16.79
N SER A 95 14.13 -17.83 17.47
CA SER A 95 14.30 -16.43 17.94
C SER A 95 14.49 -15.42 16.81
N ASP A 96 14.88 -15.87 15.63
CA ASP A 96 15.12 -15.08 14.43
C ASP A 96 14.11 -15.35 13.31
N TYR A 97 12.95 -15.95 13.67
CA TYR A 97 11.90 -16.13 12.66
C TYR A 97 11.40 -14.78 12.14
N TRP A 98 11.13 -14.77 10.85
CA TRP A 98 10.54 -13.64 10.16
C TRP A 98 9.04 -13.83 9.89
N GLU A 99 8.67 -15.05 9.44
CA GLU A 99 7.32 -15.44 9.06
C GLU A 99 7.09 -16.92 9.34
N TYR A 100 5.85 -17.35 9.46
CA TYR A 100 5.52 -18.76 9.67
C TYR A 100 4.20 -19.14 9.02
N TRP A 101 4.07 -20.41 8.69
CA TRP A 101 2.85 -21.04 8.18
C TRP A 101 2.54 -22.27 9.00
N ILE A 102 1.26 -22.39 9.41
CA ILE A 102 0.80 -23.56 10.16
C ILE A 102 0.09 -24.47 9.17
N ARG A 103 0.44 -25.74 9.15
CA ARG A 103 -0.25 -26.73 8.33
C ARG A 103 -1.70 -26.89 8.80
N SER A 104 -2.63 -27.12 7.87
CA SER A 104 -4.08 -27.15 8.16
C SER A 104 -4.50 -28.16 9.23
N ASP A 105 -3.76 -29.26 9.43
CA ASP A 105 -4.00 -30.26 10.46
C ASP A 105 -3.36 -29.93 11.83
N LEU A 106 -2.70 -28.79 11.96
CA LEU A 106 -2.01 -28.31 13.18
C LEU A 106 -0.90 -29.23 13.69
N GLN A 107 -0.28 -30.05 12.83
CA GLN A 107 0.81 -30.94 13.24
C GLN A 107 2.18 -30.38 12.96
N LYS A 108 2.31 -29.44 12.02
CA LYS A 108 3.59 -28.85 11.61
C LYS A 108 3.50 -27.34 11.46
N VAL A 109 4.62 -26.67 11.70
CA VAL A 109 4.82 -25.24 11.39
C VAL A 109 6.03 -25.11 10.48
N LEU A 110 5.89 -24.35 9.40
CA LEU A 110 6.99 -23.94 8.54
C LEU A 110 7.45 -22.55 8.99
N TRP A 111 8.72 -22.44 9.39
CA TRP A 111 9.34 -21.20 9.82
C TRP A 111 10.26 -20.65 8.74
N ALA A 112 10.20 -19.35 8.46
CA ALA A 112 11.22 -18.63 7.70
C ALA A 112 12.19 -17.96 8.69
N THR A 113 13.48 -18.35 8.65
CA THR A 113 14.55 -17.84 9.50
C THR A 113 15.71 -17.29 8.66
N ASN A 114 16.71 -16.68 9.26
CA ASN A 114 17.89 -16.13 8.54
C ASN A 114 17.47 -15.20 7.39
N TYR A 115 16.53 -14.28 7.67
CA TYR A 115 15.94 -13.36 6.72
C TYR A 115 16.96 -12.38 6.11
N THR A 116 16.92 -12.22 4.80
CA THR A 116 17.62 -11.16 4.07
C THR A 116 16.69 -10.54 3.05
N LYS A 117 16.35 -9.25 3.23
CA LYS A 117 15.50 -8.49 2.32
C LYS A 117 16.08 -8.49 0.90
N GLN A 118 15.24 -8.68 -0.11
CA GLN A 118 15.57 -8.49 -1.52
C GLN A 118 14.96 -7.17 -2.02
N TYR A 119 13.66 -7.14 -2.28
CA TYR A 119 12.91 -5.96 -2.74
C TYR A 119 11.82 -5.55 -1.74
N ARG A 120 10.72 -4.99 -2.19
CA ARG A 120 9.65 -4.53 -1.30
C ARG A 120 8.98 -5.69 -0.55
N TYR A 121 8.69 -6.79 -1.23
CA TYR A 121 7.97 -7.94 -0.70
C TYR A 121 8.86 -9.17 -0.60
N SER A 122 9.81 -9.36 -1.52
CA SER A 122 10.68 -10.52 -1.58
C SER A 122 11.82 -10.46 -0.59
N TYR A 123 12.22 -11.65 -0.18
CA TYR A 123 13.37 -11.89 0.69
C TYR A 123 13.90 -13.30 0.47
N PHE A 124 15.13 -13.51 0.90
CA PHE A 124 15.75 -14.82 1.00
C PHE A 124 15.74 -15.28 2.46
N ALA A 125 15.54 -16.58 2.70
CA ALA A 125 15.52 -17.15 4.03
C ALA A 125 15.93 -18.64 4.03
N ASN A 126 16.17 -19.17 5.22
CA ASN A 126 16.07 -20.60 5.49
C ASN A 126 14.62 -20.95 5.80
N TYR A 127 14.23 -22.18 5.48
CA TYR A 127 12.89 -22.68 5.84
C TYR A 127 13.02 -23.98 6.62
N GLU A 128 12.36 -24.03 7.78
CA GLU A 128 12.48 -25.11 8.75
C GLU A 128 11.10 -25.62 9.16
N ILE A 129 10.91 -26.93 9.14
CA ILE A 129 9.68 -27.59 9.54
C ILE A 129 9.80 -27.98 11.02
N LEU A 130 8.94 -27.44 11.85
CA LEU A 130 8.75 -27.90 13.24
C LEU A 130 7.64 -28.97 13.26
N ASP A 131 7.95 -30.17 13.72
CA ASP A 131 6.95 -31.15 14.12
C ASP A 131 6.48 -30.81 15.55
N ILE A 132 5.21 -30.44 15.72
CA ILE A 132 4.67 -29.94 16.99
C ILE A 132 4.68 -31.03 18.06
N ALA A 133 4.43 -32.28 17.69
CA ALA A 133 4.33 -33.38 18.66
C ALA A 133 5.68 -33.79 19.24
N THR A 134 6.75 -33.74 18.44
CA THR A 134 8.10 -34.15 18.86
C THR A 134 8.97 -32.98 19.25
N GLY A 135 8.65 -31.76 18.79
CA GLY A 135 9.49 -30.56 18.91
C GLY A 135 10.74 -30.61 18.01
N GLU A 136 10.78 -31.54 17.05
CA GLU A 136 11.91 -31.66 16.11
C GLU A 136 11.80 -30.57 15.04
N LEU A 137 12.90 -29.84 14.83
CA LEU A 137 13.05 -28.82 13.81
C LEU A 137 13.96 -29.33 12.70
N THR A 138 13.48 -29.41 11.46
CA THR A 138 14.21 -29.93 10.31
C THR A 138 14.21 -28.95 9.14
N PRO A 139 15.36 -28.73 8.45
CA PRO A 139 15.39 -27.88 7.27
C PRO A 139 14.64 -28.54 6.11
N ILE A 140 14.00 -27.74 5.22
CA ILE A 140 13.40 -28.28 3.99
C ILE A 140 14.46 -28.76 2.98
N VAL A 141 15.67 -28.20 3.07
CA VAL A 141 16.85 -28.60 2.28
C VAL A 141 18.08 -28.54 3.20
N GLU A 142 18.83 -29.62 3.28
CA GLU A 142 20.00 -29.78 4.17
C GLU A 142 21.10 -28.71 3.98
N ASP A 143 21.27 -28.23 2.74
CA ASP A 143 22.33 -27.28 2.34
C ASP A 143 21.85 -25.84 2.21
N GLN A 144 20.65 -25.50 2.72
CA GLN A 144 20.13 -24.13 2.66
C GLN A 144 21.06 -23.15 3.42
N ALA A 145 21.23 -21.97 2.83
CA ALA A 145 22.15 -20.94 3.32
C ALA A 145 21.53 -19.53 3.29
N GLY A 146 20.23 -19.44 3.61
CA GLY A 146 19.47 -18.19 3.47
C GLY A 146 19.26 -17.83 1.99
N ASP A 147 18.99 -18.81 1.13
CA ASP A 147 18.94 -18.67 -0.32
C ASP A 147 17.63 -19.16 -0.94
N ILE A 148 16.62 -19.47 -0.11
CA ILE A 148 15.29 -19.86 -0.58
C ILE A 148 14.40 -18.62 -0.67
N GLN A 149 13.80 -18.42 -1.84
CA GLN A 149 13.00 -17.22 -2.15
C GLN A 149 11.57 -17.30 -1.63
N TYR A 150 10.98 -18.48 -1.65
CA TYR A 150 9.61 -18.74 -1.19
C TYR A 150 9.42 -20.19 -0.80
N ALA A 151 8.56 -20.47 0.18
CA ALA A 151 8.05 -21.82 0.45
C ALA A 151 6.70 -21.76 1.13
N GLU A 152 5.81 -22.70 0.80
CA GLU A 152 4.49 -22.88 1.44
C GLU A 152 4.04 -24.32 1.46
N PHE A 153 3.23 -24.70 2.44
CA PHE A 153 2.53 -25.98 2.45
C PHE A 153 1.46 -26.06 1.36
N ALA A 154 1.26 -27.27 0.82
CA ALA A 154 0.02 -27.58 0.13
C ALA A 154 -1.19 -27.36 1.06
N PRO A 155 -2.38 -27.02 0.54
CA PRO A 155 -3.61 -26.87 1.35
C PRO A 155 -3.91 -28.09 2.22
N THR A 156 -3.57 -29.29 1.74
CA THR A 156 -3.69 -30.56 2.46
C THR A 156 -2.46 -31.43 2.21
N GLY A 157 -2.15 -32.33 3.15
CA GLY A 157 -1.01 -33.26 3.03
C GLY A 157 0.32 -32.67 3.46
N ASP A 158 1.43 -33.32 3.10
CA ASP A 158 2.79 -33.03 3.59
C ASP A 158 3.67 -32.30 2.55
N VAL A 159 3.16 -32.03 1.35
CA VAL A 159 3.97 -31.45 0.29
C VAL A 159 4.18 -29.96 0.54
N ILE A 160 5.41 -29.50 0.33
CA ILE A 160 5.78 -28.08 0.32
C ILE A 160 6.30 -27.73 -1.08
N ALA A 161 5.74 -26.69 -1.69
CA ALA A 161 6.32 -26.07 -2.86
C ALA A 161 7.30 -24.97 -2.42
N PHE A 162 8.49 -24.93 -3.03
CA PHE A 162 9.46 -23.87 -2.74
C PHE A 162 10.26 -23.46 -3.98
N VAL A 163 10.81 -22.25 -3.91
CA VAL A 163 11.63 -21.68 -5.00
C VAL A 163 13.03 -21.37 -4.46
N ARG A 164 14.04 -21.88 -5.17
CA ARG A 164 15.45 -21.62 -4.93
C ARG A 164 16.17 -21.43 -6.26
N ASP A 165 17.07 -20.47 -6.36
CA ASP A 165 17.78 -20.14 -7.61
C ASP A 165 16.83 -19.97 -8.80
N ASN A 166 15.68 -19.31 -8.57
CA ASN A 166 14.61 -19.12 -9.55
C ASN A 166 14.03 -20.40 -10.16
N ASN A 167 14.23 -21.55 -9.52
CA ASN A 167 13.64 -22.84 -9.90
C ASN A 167 12.62 -23.30 -8.87
N LEU A 168 11.54 -23.91 -9.37
CA LEU A 168 10.50 -24.52 -8.55
C LEU A 168 10.92 -25.93 -8.12
N TYR A 169 10.67 -26.25 -6.86
CA TYR A 169 10.91 -27.54 -6.24
C TYR A 169 9.70 -28.01 -5.44
N LEU A 170 9.58 -29.31 -5.23
CA LEU A 170 8.68 -29.91 -4.25
C LEU A 170 9.49 -30.64 -3.18
N HIS A 171 9.12 -30.44 -1.92
CA HIS A 171 9.57 -31.24 -0.78
C HIS A 171 8.40 -32.13 -0.33
N ASN A 172 8.60 -33.44 -0.31
CA ASN A 172 7.61 -34.42 0.12
C ASN A 172 8.30 -35.48 1.00
N ASN A 173 7.92 -35.59 2.28
CA ASN A 173 8.45 -36.58 3.22
C ASN A 173 10.00 -36.69 3.19
N SER A 174 10.70 -35.58 3.24
CA SER A 174 12.16 -35.47 3.17
C SER A 174 12.78 -35.75 1.78
N GLU A 175 12.00 -36.03 0.76
CA GLU A 175 12.46 -36.09 -0.62
C GLU A 175 12.27 -34.74 -1.29
N VAL A 176 13.34 -34.22 -1.91
CA VAL A 176 13.32 -32.96 -2.66
C VAL A 176 13.39 -33.27 -4.14
N THR A 177 12.41 -32.79 -4.89
CA THR A 177 12.34 -32.96 -6.35
C THR A 177 12.38 -31.60 -7.04
N GLN A 178 13.37 -31.39 -7.90
CA GLN A 178 13.42 -30.19 -8.76
C GLN A 178 12.44 -30.33 -9.92
N ILE A 179 11.62 -29.33 -10.14
CA ILE A 179 10.57 -29.30 -11.19
C ILE A 179 11.03 -28.53 -12.42
N THR A 180 11.67 -27.38 -12.22
CA THR A 180 12.19 -26.54 -13.32
C THR A 180 13.70 -26.49 -13.31
N PHE A 181 14.33 -26.33 -14.48
CA PHE A 181 15.81 -26.40 -14.66
C PHE A 181 16.36 -25.22 -15.46
N ASN A 182 15.54 -24.22 -15.74
CA ASN A 182 15.87 -23.05 -16.54
C ASN A 182 15.97 -21.76 -15.71
N GLY A 183 15.85 -21.88 -14.40
CA GLY A 183 16.04 -20.75 -13.48
C GLY A 183 17.41 -20.11 -13.67
N SER A 184 17.45 -18.80 -13.73
CA SER A 184 18.66 -17.99 -13.93
C SER A 184 18.39 -16.57 -13.44
N PRO A 185 19.39 -15.68 -13.38
CA PRO A 185 19.16 -14.27 -13.04
C PRO A 185 18.14 -13.53 -13.93
N ASP A 186 17.86 -14.06 -15.13
CA ASP A 186 16.94 -13.49 -16.10
C ASP A 186 15.67 -14.35 -16.33
N PHE A 187 15.51 -15.48 -15.60
CA PHE A 187 14.39 -16.38 -15.79
C PHE A 187 13.88 -16.94 -14.45
N PHE A 188 12.65 -16.63 -14.11
CA PHE A 188 12.03 -16.92 -12.80
C PHE A 188 10.90 -17.91 -12.96
N ASN A 189 10.77 -18.87 -12.04
CA ASN A 189 9.68 -19.84 -12.01
C ASN A 189 9.00 -19.84 -10.65
N GLY A 190 7.69 -19.54 -10.58
CA GLY A 190 6.92 -19.55 -9.35
C GLY A 190 7.16 -18.37 -8.40
N VAL A 191 8.07 -17.46 -8.75
CA VAL A 191 8.26 -16.15 -8.11
C VAL A 191 8.27 -15.06 -9.19
N PRO A 192 7.78 -13.85 -8.90
CA PRO A 192 7.79 -12.76 -9.87
C PRO A 192 9.21 -12.18 -10.04
N ASP A 193 9.42 -11.48 -11.15
CA ASP A 193 10.51 -10.54 -11.30
C ASP A 193 10.21 -9.22 -10.56
N TRP A 194 11.17 -8.28 -10.57
CA TRP A 194 11.04 -7.02 -9.85
C TRP A 194 9.77 -6.25 -10.21
N VAL A 195 9.46 -6.09 -11.50
CA VAL A 195 8.35 -5.24 -11.92
C VAL A 195 6.98 -5.87 -11.69
N TYR A 196 6.85 -7.19 -11.78
CA TYR A 196 5.61 -7.88 -11.42
C TYR A 196 5.41 -7.95 -9.91
N GLU A 197 6.48 -8.10 -9.13
CA GLU A 197 6.42 -8.01 -7.67
C GLU A 197 5.87 -6.65 -7.23
N GLU A 198 6.46 -5.56 -7.74
CA GLU A 198 6.19 -4.20 -7.31
C GLU A 198 4.83 -3.69 -7.81
N GLU A 199 4.48 -3.90 -9.09
CA GLU A 199 3.40 -3.18 -9.75
C GLU A 199 2.14 -4.02 -10.00
N ILE A 200 2.25 -5.34 -9.95
CA ILE A 200 1.15 -6.24 -10.32
C ILE A 200 0.65 -7.04 -9.15
N PHE A 201 1.50 -7.85 -8.51
CA PHE A 201 1.06 -8.79 -7.48
C PHE A 201 1.09 -8.21 -6.07
N GLY A 202 2.00 -7.28 -5.77
CA GLY A 202 2.19 -6.78 -4.42
C GLY A 202 2.59 -7.89 -3.43
N ASN A 203 3.22 -8.95 -3.92
CA ASN A 203 3.71 -10.09 -3.15
C ASN A 203 4.91 -10.75 -3.87
N ARG A 204 5.52 -11.76 -3.22
CA ARG A 204 6.77 -12.42 -3.62
C ARG A 204 6.62 -13.80 -4.25
N TYR A 205 5.39 -14.24 -4.59
CA TYR A 205 5.13 -15.53 -5.22
C TYR A 205 4.26 -15.40 -6.47
N ALA A 206 4.41 -16.34 -7.38
CA ALA A 206 3.64 -16.47 -8.59
C ALA A 206 3.28 -17.96 -8.84
N LEU A 207 2.87 -18.64 -7.77
CA LEU A 207 2.37 -20.01 -7.77
C LEU A 207 1.11 -20.12 -6.91
N TRP A 208 0.19 -20.99 -7.30
CA TRP A 208 -1.12 -21.16 -6.67
C TRP A 208 -1.50 -22.63 -6.63
N TRP A 209 -1.57 -23.17 -5.43
CA TRP A 209 -2.08 -24.51 -5.21
C TRP A 209 -3.54 -24.65 -5.62
N SER A 210 -3.89 -25.79 -6.23
CA SER A 210 -5.28 -26.18 -6.35
C SER A 210 -5.89 -26.50 -4.98
N PRO A 211 -7.20 -26.26 -4.75
CA PRO A 211 -7.84 -26.50 -3.45
C PRO A 211 -7.67 -27.93 -2.92
N ASP A 212 -7.64 -28.93 -3.81
CA ASP A 212 -7.44 -30.36 -3.49
C ASP A 212 -5.97 -30.77 -3.38
N ALA A 213 -5.03 -29.82 -3.51
CA ALA A 213 -3.59 -30.04 -3.47
C ALA A 213 -3.01 -30.99 -4.54
N THR A 214 -3.76 -31.30 -5.59
CA THR A 214 -3.30 -32.20 -6.67
C THR A 214 -2.46 -31.50 -7.72
N SER A 215 -2.59 -30.18 -7.85
CA SER A 215 -1.94 -29.40 -8.88
C SER A 215 -1.45 -28.04 -8.38
N ILE A 216 -0.48 -27.47 -9.09
CA ILE A 216 0.00 -26.09 -8.92
C ILE A 216 -0.12 -25.38 -10.27
N ALA A 217 -0.83 -24.25 -10.30
CA ALA A 217 -0.71 -23.28 -11.37
C ALA A 217 0.46 -22.33 -11.03
N TYR A 218 1.35 -22.04 -11.99
CA TYR A 218 2.42 -21.08 -11.74
C TYR A 218 2.78 -20.30 -12.99
N LEU A 219 3.40 -19.15 -12.79
CA LEU A 219 3.95 -18.32 -13.86
C LEU A 219 5.47 -18.41 -13.91
N SER A 220 6.01 -18.30 -15.13
CA SER A 220 7.43 -18.05 -15.37
C SER A 220 7.61 -16.72 -16.06
N PHE A 221 8.67 -15.97 -15.66
CA PHE A 221 8.99 -14.66 -16.19
C PHE A 221 10.35 -14.70 -16.88
N ASN A 222 10.43 -14.11 -18.07
CA ASN A 222 11.68 -14.03 -18.84
C ASN A 222 12.04 -12.56 -19.06
N GLU A 223 13.10 -12.12 -18.40
CA GLU A 223 13.66 -10.76 -18.46
C GLU A 223 14.80 -10.59 -19.45
N THR A 224 15.16 -11.61 -20.24
CA THR A 224 16.34 -11.58 -21.13
C THR A 224 16.40 -10.33 -22.03
N GLY A 225 15.22 -9.79 -22.43
CA GLY A 225 15.11 -8.59 -23.26
C GLY A 225 15.00 -7.28 -22.46
N VAL A 226 14.90 -7.35 -21.15
CA VAL A 226 14.69 -6.17 -20.28
C VAL A 226 16.00 -5.43 -20.06
N GLY A 227 15.95 -4.09 -20.09
CA GLY A 227 17.12 -3.25 -19.83
C GLY A 227 17.63 -3.37 -18.40
N THR A 228 18.94 -3.25 -18.21
CA THR A 228 19.59 -3.32 -16.89
C THR A 228 19.86 -1.92 -16.35
N PHE A 229 19.56 -1.72 -15.07
CA PHE A 229 19.99 -0.55 -14.30
C PHE A 229 20.93 -1.00 -13.18
N THR A 230 22.12 -0.41 -13.11
CA THR A 230 23.12 -0.76 -12.06
C THR A 230 23.01 0.18 -10.88
N ILE A 231 22.81 -0.39 -9.69
CA ILE A 231 22.77 0.33 -8.41
C ILE A 231 24.07 0.09 -7.66
N PRO A 232 24.89 1.13 -7.40
CA PRO A 232 26.10 1.00 -6.59
C PRO A 232 25.79 1.10 -5.10
N TYR A 233 26.20 0.08 -4.32
CA TYR A 233 26.20 0.10 -2.86
C TYR A 233 27.60 0.46 -2.35
N TYR A 234 27.76 1.68 -1.85
CA TYR A 234 29.07 2.25 -1.49
C TYR A 234 29.62 1.74 -0.18
N MET A 235 28.77 1.51 0.81
CA MET A 235 29.13 1.02 2.14
C MET A 235 28.85 -0.46 2.32
N ASP A 236 27.85 -0.99 1.62
CA ASP A 236 27.44 -2.40 1.60
C ASP A 236 27.40 -3.05 3.00
N ASN A 237 26.73 -2.41 3.94
CA ASN A 237 26.66 -2.79 5.38
C ASN A 237 28.00 -2.77 6.13
N MET A 238 29.09 -2.27 5.55
CA MET A 238 30.39 -2.25 6.20
C MET A 238 30.61 -0.98 7.04
N GLN A 239 31.38 -1.11 8.13
CA GLN A 239 31.79 0.04 8.94
C GLN A 239 32.68 1.03 8.16
N TYR A 240 33.47 0.50 7.23
CA TYR A 240 34.36 1.27 6.34
C TYR A 240 34.05 0.90 4.89
N ALA A 241 33.96 1.90 4.05
CA ALA A 241 33.71 1.68 2.63
C ALA A 241 34.73 0.72 2.00
N PRO A 242 34.30 -0.28 1.23
CA PRO A 242 35.21 -1.10 0.44
C PRO A 242 35.89 -0.24 -0.64
N PRO A 243 37.06 -0.67 -1.18
CA PRO A 243 37.73 0.05 -2.25
C PRO A 243 36.89 0.24 -3.52
N TYR A 244 36.00 -0.71 -3.80
CA TYR A 244 35.05 -0.69 -4.89
C TYR A 244 33.64 -0.95 -4.33
N PRO A 245 32.62 -0.22 -4.79
CA PRO A 245 31.24 -0.49 -4.39
C PRO A 245 30.82 -1.88 -4.85
N ARG A 246 29.89 -2.51 -4.14
CA ARG A 246 29.12 -3.63 -4.69
C ARG A 246 28.14 -3.07 -5.69
N GLU A 247 28.00 -3.70 -6.83
CA GLU A 247 27.03 -3.33 -7.86
C GLU A 247 25.89 -4.35 -7.88
N LEU A 248 24.66 -3.87 -7.95
CA LEU A 248 23.48 -4.66 -8.24
C LEU A 248 23.01 -4.31 -9.64
N ASP A 249 23.10 -5.28 -10.54
CA ASP A 249 22.53 -5.19 -11.89
C ASP A 249 21.07 -5.64 -11.81
N LEU A 250 20.15 -4.67 -11.86
CA LEU A 250 18.71 -4.90 -11.79
C LEU A 250 18.10 -4.82 -13.19
N ARG A 251 17.39 -5.87 -13.61
CA ARG A 251 16.50 -5.78 -14.76
C ARG A 251 15.32 -4.91 -14.39
N TYR A 252 15.15 -3.82 -15.10
CA TYR A 252 14.12 -2.82 -14.80
C TYR A 252 13.63 -2.22 -16.13
N PRO A 253 12.37 -2.51 -16.52
CA PRO A 253 11.85 -2.03 -17.79
C PRO A 253 11.47 -0.56 -17.68
N LYS A 254 12.32 0.35 -18.19
CA LYS A 254 11.97 1.78 -18.27
C LYS A 254 10.99 2.04 -19.40
N VAL A 255 10.21 3.10 -19.26
CA VAL A 255 9.19 3.51 -20.24
C VAL A 255 9.68 3.41 -21.67
N GLY A 256 8.92 2.75 -22.53
CA GLY A 256 9.23 2.50 -23.92
C GLY A 256 10.19 1.34 -24.18
N SER A 257 10.72 0.70 -23.14
CA SER A 257 11.59 -0.48 -23.28
C SER A 257 10.79 -1.79 -23.25
N THR A 258 11.48 -2.92 -23.41
CA THR A 258 10.91 -4.26 -23.43
C THR A 258 10.47 -4.65 -22.01
N ASN A 259 9.24 -5.16 -21.87
CA ASN A 259 8.74 -5.79 -20.66
C ASN A 259 9.16 -7.25 -20.56
N PRO A 260 9.16 -7.86 -19.37
CA PRO A 260 9.25 -9.30 -19.20
C PRO A 260 8.14 -10.01 -19.97
N THR A 261 8.44 -11.20 -20.49
CA THR A 261 7.40 -12.08 -21.06
C THR A 261 7.02 -13.15 -20.07
N VAL A 262 5.74 -13.55 -20.08
CA VAL A 262 5.15 -14.45 -19.08
C VAL A 262 4.71 -15.75 -19.76
N GLN A 263 4.90 -16.88 -19.06
CA GLN A 263 4.37 -18.18 -19.46
C GLN A 263 3.52 -18.75 -18.32
N PHE A 264 2.44 -19.44 -18.67
CA PHE A 264 1.54 -20.09 -17.73
C PHE A 264 1.77 -21.61 -17.72
N HIS A 265 1.84 -22.20 -16.52
CA HIS A 265 2.14 -23.62 -16.36
C HIS A 265 1.19 -24.29 -15.38
N PHE A 266 0.95 -25.60 -15.61
CA PHE A 266 0.38 -26.50 -14.63
C PHE A 266 1.36 -27.61 -14.29
N LEU A 267 1.55 -27.86 -13.01
CA LEU A 267 2.27 -28.99 -12.44
C LEU A 267 1.27 -29.93 -11.77
N GLU A 268 1.19 -31.17 -12.22
CA GLU A 268 0.51 -32.25 -11.49
C GLU A 268 1.45 -32.83 -10.45
N VAL A 269 1.07 -32.80 -9.18
CA VAL A 269 1.97 -33.07 -8.05
C VAL A 269 2.39 -34.51 -7.95
N GLU A 270 1.48 -35.46 -8.22
CA GLU A 270 1.76 -36.91 -8.11
C GLU A 270 2.64 -37.40 -9.25
N SER A 271 2.29 -37.07 -10.48
CA SER A 271 3.01 -37.55 -11.68
C SER A 271 4.24 -36.69 -12.02
N LEU A 272 4.36 -35.50 -11.46
CA LEU A 272 5.32 -34.47 -11.81
C LEU A 272 5.22 -33.99 -13.26
N ALA A 273 4.07 -34.24 -13.90
CA ALA A 273 3.81 -33.75 -15.25
C ALA A 273 3.66 -32.23 -15.22
N ASN A 274 4.53 -31.56 -15.97
CA ASN A 274 4.58 -30.10 -16.05
C ASN A 274 4.28 -29.67 -17.49
N ILE A 275 3.16 -28.97 -17.68
CA ILE A 275 2.69 -28.54 -18.98
C ILE A 275 2.63 -27.03 -19.08
N THR A 276 2.98 -26.48 -20.24
CA THR A 276 2.84 -25.07 -20.55
C THR A 276 1.55 -24.82 -21.30
N VAL A 277 0.73 -23.90 -20.81
CA VAL A 277 -0.53 -23.49 -21.45
C VAL A 277 -0.32 -22.16 -22.17
N PRO A 278 -0.69 -22.03 -23.44
CA PRO A 278 -0.55 -20.77 -24.17
C PRO A 278 -1.39 -19.65 -23.52
N ILE A 279 -0.79 -18.51 -23.29
CA ILE A 279 -1.51 -17.28 -22.92
C ILE A 279 -2.14 -16.72 -24.22
N ILE A 280 -3.47 -16.63 -24.24
CA ILE A 280 -4.24 -16.23 -25.43
C ILE A 280 -4.85 -14.83 -25.32
N ALA A 281 -4.67 -14.16 -24.16
CA ALA A 281 -5.30 -12.86 -23.92
C ALA A 281 -4.86 -11.79 -24.91
N PHE A 282 -3.55 -11.59 -25.06
CA PHE A 282 -2.93 -10.63 -25.98
C PHE A 282 -1.64 -11.22 -26.55
N GLU A 283 -1.00 -10.53 -27.49
CA GLU A 283 0.34 -10.89 -27.97
C GLU A 283 1.36 -10.86 -26.81
N ALA A 284 2.33 -11.76 -26.81
CA ALA A 284 3.25 -11.98 -25.69
C ALA A 284 3.96 -10.72 -25.18
N ASN A 285 4.34 -9.81 -26.07
CA ASN A 285 4.97 -8.52 -25.74
C ASN A 285 3.97 -7.42 -25.31
N ASN A 286 2.68 -7.72 -25.38
CA ASN A 286 1.59 -6.81 -25.03
C ASN A 286 0.73 -7.36 -23.87
N THR A 287 1.15 -8.45 -23.23
CA THR A 287 0.40 -9.11 -22.16
C THR A 287 0.98 -8.80 -20.79
N VAL A 288 0.12 -8.40 -19.86
CA VAL A 288 0.37 -8.34 -18.42
C VAL A 288 -0.62 -9.27 -17.74
N VAL A 289 -0.15 -10.30 -17.03
CA VAL A 289 -1.00 -11.20 -16.26
C VAL A 289 -1.22 -10.63 -14.86
N GLY A 290 -2.44 -10.23 -14.55
CA GLY A 290 -2.78 -9.52 -13.32
C GLY A 290 -3.15 -10.42 -12.15
N GLU A 291 -3.87 -11.50 -12.39
CA GLU A 291 -4.38 -12.39 -11.34
C GLU A 291 -4.51 -13.83 -11.87
N VAL A 292 -4.28 -14.81 -11.01
CA VAL A 292 -4.56 -16.23 -11.27
C VAL A 292 -5.40 -16.79 -10.13
N LYS A 293 -6.47 -17.51 -10.44
CA LYS A 293 -7.39 -18.05 -9.44
C LYS A 293 -7.98 -19.39 -9.85
N TRP A 294 -7.98 -20.36 -8.95
CA TRP A 294 -8.75 -21.59 -9.08
C TRP A 294 -10.24 -21.29 -8.90
N LEU A 295 -11.07 -21.78 -9.83
CA LEU A 295 -12.52 -21.55 -9.86
C LEU A 295 -13.34 -22.81 -9.54
N THR A 296 -12.71 -23.88 -9.08
CA THR A 296 -13.42 -25.12 -8.66
C THR A 296 -12.70 -25.75 -7.49
N GLU A 297 -13.45 -26.39 -6.60
CA GLU A 297 -12.89 -27.15 -5.47
C GLU A 297 -12.19 -28.44 -5.90
N ASN A 298 -12.58 -29.00 -7.05
CA ASN A 298 -12.03 -30.22 -7.60
C ASN A 298 -10.95 -30.01 -8.66
N SER A 299 -10.36 -28.82 -8.69
CA SER A 299 -9.18 -28.47 -9.51
C SER A 299 -9.38 -28.63 -11.02
N THR A 300 -10.62 -28.53 -11.52
CA THR A 300 -10.92 -28.69 -12.95
C THR A 300 -10.79 -27.39 -13.74
N THR A 301 -10.87 -26.24 -13.08
CA THR A 301 -10.94 -24.95 -13.75
C THR A 301 -10.07 -23.90 -13.05
N VAL A 302 -9.26 -23.22 -13.83
CA VAL A 302 -8.49 -22.07 -13.37
C VAL A 302 -8.76 -20.89 -14.29
N MET A 303 -8.62 -19.69 -13.77
CA MET A 303 -8.75 -18.45 -14.52
C MET A 303 -7.49 -17.61 -14.36
N TYR A 304 -7.13 -16.86 -15.40
CA TYR A 304 -6.26 -15.71 -15.25
C TYR A 304 -6.92 -14.45 -15.84
N ARG A 305 -6.66 -13.32 -15.15
CA ARG A 305 -6.94 -11.99 -15.65
C ARG A 305 -5.71 -11.44 -16.32
N ALA A 306 -5.86 -10.88 -17.50
CA ALA A 306 -4.75 -10.24 -18.21
C ALA A 306 -5.15 -8.87 -18.75
N TYR A 307 -4.15 -8.02 -18.89
CA TYR A 307 -4.25 -6.69 -19.47
C TYR A 307 -3.35 -6.58 -20.70
N ASN A 308 -3.68 -5.65 -21.60
CA ASN A 308 -2.72 -5.18 -22.57
C ASN A 308 -1.62 -4.35 -21.86
N ARG A 309 -0.55 -4.00 -22.56
CA ARG A 309 0.61 -3.27 -22.02
C ARG A 309 0.23 -1.95 -21.33
N GLN A 310 -0.75 -1.22 -21.85
CA GLN A 310 -1.25 0.04 -21.29
C GLN A 310 -2.25 -0.16 -20.15
N GLN A 311 -2.63 -1.40 -19.88
CA GLN A 311 -3.61 -1.75 -18.84
C GLN A 311 -4.92 -0.97 -18.97
N ASP A 312 -5.35 -0.75 -20.20
CA ASP A 312 -6.64 -0.13 -20.53
C ASP A 312 -7.59 -1.08 -21.26
N GLN A 313 -7.15 -2.31 -21.53
CA GLN A 313 -7.97 -3.44 -21.97
C GLN A 313 -7.72 -4.65 -21.08
N GLU A 314 -8.78 -5.30 -20.64
CA GLU A 314 -8.75 -6.46 -19.75
C GLU A 314 -9.40 -7.66 -20.43
N ARG A 315 -8.85 -8.84 -20.19
CA ARG A 315 -9.44 -10.13 -20.56
C ARG A 315 -9.36 -11.11 -19.42
N HIS A 316 -10.48 -11.78 -19.17
CA HIS A 316 -10.55 -12.97 -18.31
C HIS A 316 -10.50 -14.21 -19.19
N VAL A 317 -9.57 -15.08 -18.87
CA VAL A 317 -9.39 -16.34 -19.59
C VAL A 317 -9.59 -17.49 -18.64
N VAL A 318 -10.56 -18.34 -18.95
CA VAL A 318 -10.86 -19.57 -18.22
C VAL A 318 -10.18 -20.74 -18.93
N ILE A 319 -9.53 -21.60 -18.15
CA ILE A 319 -8.80 -22.78 -18.64
C ILE A 319 -9.43 -24.04 -18.03
N ASP A 320 -9.79 -25.01 -18.88
CA ASP A 320 -10.06 -26.36 -18.47
C ASP A 320 -8.74 -27.12 -18.26
N VAL A 321 -8.48 -27.54 -17.04
CA VAL A 321 -7.18 -28.12 -16.65
C VAL A 321 -6.90 -29.44 -17.32
N ALA A 322 -7.94 -30.26 -17.53
CA ALA A 322 -7.78 -31.61 -18.12
C ALA A 322 -7.43 -31.56 -19.62
N SER A 323 -8.01 -30.63 -20.36
CA SER A 323 -7.75 -30.48 -21.80
C SER A 323 -6.68 -29.46 -22.11
N GLY A 324 -6.38 -28.49 -21.19
CA GLY A 324 -5.57 -27.33 -21.44
C GLY A 324 -6.23 -26.30 -22.38
N GLU A 325 -7.53 -26.44 -22.68
CA GLU A 325 -8.27 -25.52 -23.53
C GLU A 325 -8.53 -24.21 -22.79
N SER A 326 -8.19 -23.10 -23.44
CA SER A 326 -8.32 -21.74 -22.90
C SER A 326 -9.37 -20.95 -23.66
N THR A 327 -10.27 -20.26 -22.96
CA THR A 327 -11.36 -19.46 -23.53
C THR A 327 -11.39 -18.06 -22.91
N VAL A 328 -11.40 -17.01 -23.75
CA VAL A 328 -11.69 -15.65 -23.29
C VAL A 328 -13.18 -15.55 -22.99
N THR A 329 -13.53 -15.35 -21.72
CA THR A 329 -14.93 -15.33 -21.26
C THR A 329 -15.42 -13.91 -20.96
N ARG A 330 -14.51 -12.97 -20.71
CA ARG A 330 -14.88 -11.57 -20.45
C ARG A 330 -13.83 -10.64 -21.05
N GLU A 331 -14.31 -9.55 -21.63
CA GLU A 331 -13.46 -8.46 -22.12
C GLU A 331 -13.98 -7.14 -21.54
N ARG A 332 -13.06 -6.21 -21.30
CA ARG A 332 -13.37 -4.90 -20.80
C ARG A 332 -12.50 -3.85 -21.48
N ASP A 333 -13.12 -2.74 -21.87
CA ASP A 333 -12.46 -1.56 -22.42
C ASP A 333 -12.45 -0.43 -21.37
N GLY A 334 -11.28 0.05 -21.05
CA GLY A 334 -11.01 1.15 -20.12
C GLY A 334 -10.17 2.24 -20.75
N THR A 335 -10.21 2.39 -22.09
CA THR A 335 -9.41 3.38 -22.84
C THR A 335 -9.72 4.83 -22.51
N ASP A 336 -10.82 5.11 -21.80
CA ASP A 336 -11.15 6.40 -21.17
C ASP A 336 -10.27 6.74 -19.94
N GLY A 337 -9.38 5.84 -19.56
CA GLY A 337 -8.45 5.95 -18.42
C GLY A 337 -7.52 4.75 -18.38
N TRP A 338 -7.62 3.97 -17.33
CA TRP A 338 -6.93 2.68 -17.13
C TRP A 338 -7.85 1.73 -16.37
N LEU A 339 -7.43 0.48 -16.23
CA LEU A 339 -8.08 -0.54 -15.42
C LEU A 339 -7.17 -0.94 -14.27
N ASP A 340 -7.68 -0.91 -13.05
CA ASP A 340 -6.93 -1.32 -11.87
C ASP A 340 -6.95 -2.84 -11.70
N ASN A 341 -5.83 -3.43 -11.27
CA ASN A 341 -5.73 -4.84 -10.92
C ASN A 341 -6.17 -5.03 -9.46
N LEU A 342 -7.45 -5.37 -9.25
CA LEU A 342 -8.07 -5.38 -7.92
C LEU A 342 -7.83 -6.67 -7.12
N LEU A 343 -7.35 -7.77 -7.75
CA LEU A 343 -7.11 -9.08 -7.13
C LEU A 343 -8.34 -9.59 -6.35
N ALA A 344 -9.53 -9.45 -6.93
CA ALA A 344 -10.81 -9.63 -6.26
C ALA A 344 -11.55 -10.92 -6.64
N VAL A 345 -11.05 -11.67 -7.64
CA VAL A 345 -11.73 -12.87 -8.11
C VAL A 345 -11.83 -13.92 -7.00
N THR A 346 -13.06 -14.35 -6.73
CA THR A 346 -13.36 -15.33 -5.70
C THR A 346 -14.37 -16.34 -6.21
N TYR A 347 -14.08 -17.64 -5.99
CA TYR A 347 -14.98 -18.72 -6.34
C TYR A 347 -16.28 -18.62 -5.52
N ILE A 348 -17.42 -18.80 -6.19
CA ILE A 348 -18.76 -18.80 -5.56
C ILE A 348 -19.41 -20.19 -5.65
N GLY A 349 -19.14 -20.93 -6.72
CA GLY A 349 -19.78 -22.20 -7.01
C GLY A 349 -21.06 -22.08 -7.83
N ASP A 350 -21.89 -23.11 -7.75
CA ASP A 350 -23.14 -23.22 -8.49
C ASP A 350 -24.26 -22.44 -7.78
N VAL A 351 -24.87 -21.53 -8.50
CA VAL A 351 -26.11 -20.86 -8.09
C VAL A 351 -27.12 -21.02 -9.24
N ASN A 352 -28.23 -21.73 -8.98
CA ASN A 352 -29.29 -21.99 -9.95
C ASN A 352 -28.80 -22.72 -11.24
N ALA A 353 -27.93 -23.71 -11.09
CA ALA A 353 -27.33 -24.49 -12.16
C ALA A 353 -26.44 -23.67 -13.13
N THR A 354 -25.86 -22.61 -12.66
CA THR A 354 -24.82 -21.81 -13.32
C THR A 354 -23.65 -21.65 -12.35
N GLU A 355 -22.43 -21.87 -12.84
CA GLU A 355 -21.21 -21.65 -12.07
C GLU A 355 -20.79 -20.17 -12.13
N TRP A 356 -20.47 -19.60 -10.97
CA TRP A 356 -20.20 -18.17 -10.80
C TRP A 356 -18.89 -17.92 -10.07
N TYR A 357 -18.26 -16.79 -10.39
CA TYR A 357 -17.24 -16.17 -9.56
C TYR A 357 -17.64 -14.72 -9.24
N LEU A 358 -17.22 -14.28 -8.07
CA LEU A 358 -17.32 -12.90 -7.61
C LEU A 358 -16.12 -12.10 -8.15
N ASP A 359 -16.36 -10.87 -8.56
CA ASP A 359 -15.30 -9.92 -8.92
C ASP A 359 -15.75 -8.48 -8.64
N GLU A 360 -14.80 -7.56 -8.59
CA GLU A 360 -15.04 -6.12 -8.54
C GLU A 360 -14.97 -5.52 -9.95
N SER A 361 -15.76 -4.48 -10.19
CA SER A 361 -15.74 -3.75 -11.45
C SER A 361 -16.19 -2.31 -11.27
N ASP A 362 -15.45 -1.37 -11.89
CA ASP A 362 -15.81 0.05 -11.97
C ASP A 362 -16.49 0.43 -13.29
N ALA A 363 -17.01 -0.55 -14.05
CA ALA A 363 -17.68 -0.34 -15.33
C ALA A 363 -18.94 0.54 -15.25
N SER A 364 -19.55 0.63 -14.07
CA SER A 364 -20.67 1.56 -13.80
C SER A 364 -20.25 3.01 -13.54
N GLY A 365 -18.96 3.29 -13.49
CA GLY A 365 -18.36 4.55 -13.05
C GLY A 365 -17.89 4.54 -11.59
N TRP A 366 -18.26 3.51 -10.82
CA TRP A 366 -17.90 3.29 -9.41
C TRP A 366 -17.56 1.82 -9.19
N ASN A 367 -16.62 1.54 -8.29
CA ASN A 367 -16.19 0.17 -8.04
C ASN A 367 -17.22 -0.60 -7.20
N HIS A 368 -17.80 -1.66 -7.79
CA HIS A 368 -18.86 -2.47 -7.20
C HIS A 368 -18.64 -3.96 -7.35
N LEU A 369 -19.39 -4.76 -6.56
CA LEU A 369 -19.39 -6.21 -6.58
C LEU A 369 -20.32 -6.76 -7.65
N TYR A 370 -19.82 -7.73 -8.41
CA TYR A 370 -20.55 -8.44 -9.45
C TYR A 370 -20.31 -9.95 -9.37
N LEU A 371 -21.32 -10.74 -9.72
CA LEU A 371 -21.14 -12.13 -10.11
C LEU A 371 -21.02 -12.23 -11.63
N PHE A 372 -20.09 -13.06 -12.09
CA PHE A 372 -19.89 -13.38 -13.50
C PHE A 372 -19.98 -14.91 -13.68
N SER A 373 -20.73 -15.37 -14.69
CA SER A 373 -20.74 -16.79 -15.07
C SER A 373 -19.42 -17.17 -15.73
N TYR A 374 -19.01 -18.45 -15.58
CA TYR A 374 -17.73 -18.93 -16.14
C TYR A 374 -17.64 -18.79 -17.65
N ASP A 375 -18.77 -18.94 -18.36
CA ASP A 375 -18.85 -18.79 -19.81
C ASP A 375 -18.89 -17.31 -20.28
N GLY A 376 -18.93 -16.36 -19.32
CA GLY A 376 -19.02 -14.93 -19.59
C GLY A 376 -20.39 -14.44 -20.13
N ALA A 377 -21.40 -15.35 -20.24
CA ALA A 377 -22.68 -15.03 -20.85
C ALA A 377 -23.58 -14.18 -19.95
N GLN A 378 -23.36 -14.24 -18.62
CA GLN A 378 -24.21 -13.57 -17.63
C GLN A 378 -23.39 -12.82 -16.59
N ASN A 379 -23.94 -11.72 -16.09
CA ASN A 379 -23.46 -11.02 -14.90
C ASN A 379 -24.61 -10.53 -14.04
N ILE A 380 -24.38 -10.40 -12.74
CA ILE A 380 -25.32 -9.88 -11.75
C ILE A 380 -24.60 -8.81 -10.93
N SER A 381 -25.12 -7.59 -10.94
CA SER A 381 -24.64 -6.52 -10.07
C SER A 381 -25.18 -6.76 -8.66
N LEU A 382 -24.30 -6.91 -7.67
CA LEU A 382 -24.69 -7.08 -6.27
C LEU A 382 -24.80 -5.76 -5.53
N THR A 383 -23.97 -4.77 -5.91
CA THR A 383 -23.96 -3.43 -5.30
C THR A 383 -24.00 -2.35 -6.38
N SER A 384 -24.50 -1.16 -6.03
CA SER A 384 -24.57 -0.01 -6.94
C SER A 384 -24.70 1.30 -6.17
N GLY A 385 -24.38 2.42 -6.80
CA GLY A 385 -24.51 3.76 -6.23
C GLY A 385 -23.28 4.63 -6.52
N ASP A 386 -23.30 5.89 -6.06
CA ASP A 386 -22.21 6.84 -6.22
C ASP A 386 -21.19 6.69 -5.05
N TRP A 387 -20.66 5.49 -4.89
CA TRP A 387 -19.72 5.09 -3.86
C TRP A 387 -18.94 3.84 -4.31
N GLU A 388 -17.87 3.48 -3.61
CA GLU A 388 -16.99 2.38 -4.00
C GLU A 388 -16.86 1.31 -2.91
N VAL A 389 -16.81 0.05 -3.33
CA VAL A 389 -16.28 -1.05 -2.52
C VAL A 389 -14.80 -0.79 -2.28
N ARG A 390 -14.33 -1.02 -1.05
CA ARG A 390 -12.92 -0.91 -0.68
C ARG A 390 -12.20 -2.24 -0.67
N SER A 391 -12.87 -3.26 -0.17
CA SER A 391 -12.34 -4.61 -0.11
C SER A 391 -13.44 -5.63 0.15
N ILE A 392 -13.27 -6.83 -0.38
CA ILE A 392 -14.02 -8.03 0.04
C ILE A 392 -13.38 -8.54 1.32
N ALA A 393 -14.16 -8.71 2.38
CA ALA A 393 -13.69 -9.21 3.68
C ALA A 393 -13.85 -10.73 3.80
N SER A 394 -14.94 -11.29 3.29
CA SER A 394 -15.19 -12.75 3.21
C SER A 394 -16.35 -13.05 2.26
N VAL A 395 -16.42 -14.32 1.84
CA VAL A 395 -17.55 -14.88 1.09
C VAL A 395 -18.09 -16.10 1.83
N ASP A 396 -19.35 -16.05 2.20
CA ASP A 396 -20.09 -17.16 2.81
C ASP A 396 -20.96 -17.84 1.76
N THR A 397 -20.44 -18.91 1.19
CA THR A 397 -21.14 -19.67 0.15
C THR A 397 -22.33 -20.45 0.69
N THR A 398 -22.33 -20.77 1.99
CA THR A 398 -23.41 -21.50 2.67
C THR A 398 -24.66 -20.63 2.82
N ASN A 399 -24.48 -19.39 3.28
CA ASN A 399 -25.56 -18.43 3.48
C ASN A 399 -25.76 -17.48 2.29
N GLN A 400 -24.96 -17.60 1.24
CA GLN A 400 -24.98 -16.77 0.04
C GLN A 400 -24.81 -15.28 0.36
N LEU A 401 -23.77 -14.95 1.14
CA LEU A 401 -23.42 -13.59 1.54
C LEU A 401 -22.00 -13.23 1.11
N VAL A 402 -21.82 -11.99 0.68
CA VAL A 402 -20.50 -11.37 0.55
C VAL A 402 -20.37 -10.29 1.61
N TYR A 403 -19.33 -10.38 2.44
CA TYR A 403 -18.97 -9.36 3.41
C TYR A 403 -17.91 -8.44 2.81
N TYR A 404 -18.14 -7.13 2.89
CA TYR A 404 -17.27 -6.16 2.25
C TYR A 404 -17.22 -4.83 3.01
N THR A 405 -16.19 -4.04 2.77
CA THR A 405 -16.13 -2.65 3.24
C THR A 405 -16.36 -1.68 2.09
N SER A 406 -16.96 -0.52 2.37
CA SER A 406 -17.24 0.47 1.34
C SER A 406 -17.26 1.90 1.85
N THR A 407 -17.27 2.83 0.89
CA THR A 407 -17.38 4.28 1.11
C THR A 407 -18.81 4.80 1.06
N GLN A 408 -19.82 3.94 1.21
CA GLN A 408 -21.23 4.31 1.04
C GLN A 408 -21.66 5.52 1.88
N GLN A 409 -21.10 5.68 3.08
CA GLN A 409 -21.38 6.82 3.95
C GLN A 409 -20.65 8.10 3.50
N HIS A 410 -19.36 7.98 3.16
CA HIS A 410 -18.50 9.08 2.71
C HIS A 410 -17.22 8.52 2.09
N SER A 411 -16.62 9.23 1.12
CA SER A 411 -15.36 8.80 0.49
C SER A 411 -14.21 8.59 1.48
N LEU A 412 -14.21 9.25 2.64
CA LEU A 412 -13.21 9.11 3.71
C LEU A 412 -13.47 7.91 4.64
N SER A 413 -14.66 7.30 4.55
CA SER A 413 -15.10 6.23 5.44
C SER A 413 -14.75 4.84 4.92
N SER A 414 -14.84 3.85 5.81
CA SER A 414 -14.83 2.42 5.49
C SER A 414 -15.78 1.73 6.46
N HIS A 415 -16.99 1.42 6.01
CA HIS A 415 -17.98 0.72 6.82
C HIS A 415 -18.15 -0.71 6.32
N LEU A 416 -18.47 -1.62 7.26
CA LEU A 416 -18.66 -3.04 6.99
C LEU A 416 -20.11 -3.33 6.66
N TYR A 417 -20.33 -4.04 5.56
CA TYR A 417 -21.64 -4.48 5.07
C TYR A 417 -21.62 -5.96 4.69
N SER A 418 -22.79 -6.54 4.59
CA SER A 418 -23.01 -7.77 3.84
C SER A 418 -23.96 -7.51 2.66
N VAL A 419 -23.83 -8.28 1.61
CA VAL A 419 -24.78 -8.33 0.49
C VAL A 419 -25.13 -9.77 0.19
N SER A 420 -26.43 -10.08 0.08
CA SER A 420 -26.89 -11.41 -0.36
C SER A 420 -26.72 -11.56 -1.87
N TYR A 421 -26.50 -12.80 -2.31
CA TYR A 421 -26.52 -13.11 -3.72
C TYR A 421 -27.46 -14.31 -4.02
N PRO A 422 -28.17 -14.32 -5.16
CA PRO A 422 -28.08 -13.32 -6.23
C PRO A 422 -28.92 -12.05 -6.03
N GLU A 423 -29.65 -11.87 -4.90
CA GLU A 423 -30.69 -10.84 -4.73
C GLU A 423 -30.12 -9.40 -4.59
N GLY A 424 -28.86 -9.22 -4.14
CA GLY A 424 -28.25 -7.92 -3.95
C GLY A 424 -28.82 -7.13 -2.74
N ILE A 425 -29.29 -7.81 -1.67
CA ILE A 425 -29.80 -7.15 -0.46
C ILE A 425 -28.63 -6.76 0.41
N VAL A 426 -28.39 -5.46 0.55
CA VAL A 426 -27.31 -4.88 1.37
C VAL A 426 -27.78 -4.68 2.81
N THR A 427 -26.93 -5.08 3.78
CA THR A 427 -27.17 -4.90 5.22
C THR A 427 -25.91 -4.33 5.89
N PRO A 428 -25.98 -3.17 6.61
CA PRO A 428 -24.87 -2.67 7.41
C PRO A 428 -24.63 -3.54 8.64
N LEU A 429 -23.36 -3.82 8.95
CA LEU A 429 -22.94 -4.57 10.14
C LEU A 429 -22.36 -3.66 11.22
N VAL A 430 -22.23 -2.37 10.93
CA VAL A 430 -21.77 -1.31 11.85
C VAL A 430 -22.71 -0.11 11.74
N ASP A 431 -22.63 0.84 12.67
CA ASP A 431 -23.37 2.12 12.55
C ASP A 431 -22.75 2.97 11.44
N ASP A 432 -23.37 2.97 10.27
CA ASP A 432 -22.95 3.72 9.08
C ASP A 432 -23.55 5.14 9.02
N THR A 433 -24.24 5.58 10.08
CA THR A 433 -24.75 6.96 10.20
C THR A 433 -23.69 7.94 10.72
N GLN A 434 -22.57 7.42 11.23
CA GLN A 434 -21.48 8.19 11.83
C GLN A 434 -20.18 7.99 11.03
N PRO A 435 -19.27 8.98 11.03
CA PRO A 435 -17.93 8.79 10.49
C PRO A 435 -17.23 7.61 11.16
N GLY A 436 -16.68 6.71 10.36
CA GLY A 436 -15.99 5.53 10.87
C GLY A 436 -15.07 4.89 9.83
N TYR A 437 -14.08 4.17 10.32
CA TYR A 437 -13.20 3.36 9.50
C TYR A 437 -13.06 1.97 10.13
N TYR A 438 -13.52 0.96 9.42
CA TYR A 438 -13.58 -0.42 9.90
C TYR A 438 -12.91 -1.37 8.92
N SER A 439 -12.43 -2.49 9.44
CA SER A 439 -12.12 -3.71 8.71
C SER A 439 -12.60 -4.91 9.52
N ALA A 440 -12.69 -6.08 8.89
CA ALA A 440 -13.10 -7.30 9.55
C ALA A 440 -12.29 -8.50 9.04
N SER A 441 -12.09 -9.50 9.90
CA SER A 441 -11.51 -10.80 9.60
C SER A 441 -12.49 -11.87 10.09
N PHE A 442 -12.92 -12.75 9.18
CA PHE A 442 -13.96 -13.75 9.43
C PHE A 442 -13.35 -15.09 9.79
N SER A 443 -14.04 -15.84 10.66
CA SER A 443 -13.74 -17.23 10.97
C SER A 443 -13.93 -18.13 9.74
N ALA A 444 -13.42 -19.35 9.78
CA ALA A 444 -13.37 -20.25 8.64
C ALA A 444 -14.76 -20.54 8.02
N ASP A 445 -15.79 -20.71 8.86
CA ASP A 445 -17.16 -20.98 8.43
C ASP A 445 -18.06 -19.74 8.45
N ASN A 446 -17.48 -18.54 8.66
CA ASN A 446 -18.18 -17.25 8.69
C ASN A 446 -19.26 -17.11 9.81
N GLU A 447 -19.23 -17.91 10.86
CA GLU A 447 -20.16 -17.74 12.01
C GLU A 447 -19.74 -16.56 12.89
N TYR A 448 -18.44 -16.20 12.88
CA TYR A 448 -17.87 -15.14 13.70
C TYR A 448 -16.95 -14.22 12.88
N TYR A 449 -16.78 -13.01 13.36
CA TYR A 449 -15.78 -12.08 12.81
C TYR A 449 -15.16 -11.19 13.87
N LEU A 450 -13.87 -10.90 13.69
CA LEU A 450 -13.15 -9.88 14.44
C LEU A 450 -13.33 -8.54 13.73
N LEU A 451 -14.19 -7.69 14.29
CA LEU A 451 -14.34 -6.32 13.82
C LEU A 451 -13.21 -5.46 14.37
N SER A 452 -12.48 -4.79 13.51
CA SER A 452 -11.48 -3.79 13.85
C SER A 452 -12.03 -2.39 13.58
N TYR A 453 -12.35 -1.63 14.62
CA TYR A 453 -12.53 -0.19 14.51
C TYR A 453 -11.17 0.47 14.43
N LEU A 454 -10.90 1.18 13.33
CA LEU A 454 -9.61 1.76 13.02
C LEU A 454 -9.59 3.30 13.11
N GLY A 455 -10.71 3.90 13.47
CA GLY A 455 -10.80 5.35 13.65
C GLY A 455 -12.17 5.94 13.34
N PRO A 456 -12.26 7.27 13.57
CA PRO A 456 -11.23 8.25 13.90
C PRO A 456 -10.72 8.27 15.36
N ASP A 457 -11.45 7.69 16.33
CA ASP A 457 -10.95 7.58 17.72
C ASP A 457 -9.94 6.42 17.86
N VAL A 458 -9.38 6.24 19.05
CA VAL A 458 -8.42 5.17 19.37
C VAL A 458 -8.95 3.80 18.92
N PRO A 459 -8.21 3.05 18.11
CA PRO A 459 -8.64 1.76 17.59
C PRO A 459 -8.96 0.73 18.68
N TYR A 460 -9.88 -0.18 18.37
CA TYR A 460 -10.20 -1.35 19.19
C TYR A 460 -10.67 -2.51 18.32
N GLN A 461 -10.71 -3.71 18.89
CA GLN A 461 -11.18 -4.89 18.19
C GLN A 461 -12.18 -5.66 19.06
N GLU A 462 -13.27 -6.09 18.45
CA GLU A 462 -14.35 -6.82 19.08
C GLU A 462 -14.75 -8.03 18.25
N LEU A 463 -15.04 -9.13 18.94
CA LEU A 463 -15.57 -10.34 18.32
C LEU A 463 -17.08 -10.26 18.24
N TYR A 464 -17.63 -10.56 17.07
CA TYR A 464 -19.06 -10.65 16.81
C TYR A 464 -19.43 -12.03 16.28
N SER A 465 -20.67 -12.45 16.52
CA SER A 465 -21.31 -13.46 15.67
C SER A 465 -21.99 -12.75 14.49
N THR A 466 -21.96 -13.36 13.31
CA THR A 466 -22.63 -12.85 12.11
C THR A 466 -24.16 -12.70 12.29
N ASN A 467 -24.72 -13.41 13.26
CA ASN A 467 -26.15 -13.36 13.63
C ASN A 467 -26.47 -12.35 14.74
N SER A 468 -25.51 -11.51 15.18
CA SER A 468 -25.71 -10.60 16.32
C SER A 468 -25.12 -9.23 16.05
N SER A 469 -25.87 -8.19 16.38
CA SER A 469 -25.37 -6.80 16.33
C SER A 469 -24.65 -6.37 17.63
N THR A 470 -24.52 -7.25 18.63
CA THR A 470 -23.80 -6.96 19.86
C THR A 470 -22.53 -7.79 19.94
N PRO A 471 -21.39 -7.18 20.36
CA PRO A 471 -20.15 -7.93 20.47
C PRO A 471 -20.25 -9.02 21.54
N LEU A 472 -19.65 -10.16 21.28
CA LEU A 472 -19.48 -11.25 22.24
C LEU A 472 -18.44 -10.86 23.29
N ARG A 473 -17.34 -10.26 22.86
CA ARG A 473 -16.27 -9.75 23.73
C ARG A 473 -15.41 -8.71 23.02
N THR A 474 -14.72 -7.90 23.81
CA THR A 474 -13.60 -7.06 23.31
C THR A 474 -12.32 -7.90 23.32
N VAL A 475 -11.62 -7.95 22.20
CA VAL A 475 -10.32 -8.63 22.02
C VAL A 475 -9.17 -7.67 22.33
N THR A 476 -9.18 -6.49 21.70
CA THR A 476 -8.19 -5.44 21.94
C THR A 476 -8.88 -4.11 22.20
N ASN A 477 -8.65 -3.48 23.35
CA ASN A 477 -9.36 -2.25 23.72
C ASN A 477 -8.49 -0.97 23.65
N ASN A 478 -7.18 -1.09 23.56
CA ASN A 478 -6.23 0.02 23.59
C ASN A 478 -6.42 1.04 24.72
N SER A 479 -7.01 0.62 25.85
CA SER A 479 -7.30 1.50 26.98
C SER A 479 -6.04 2.16 27.56
N ALA A 480 -4.92 1.45 27.55
CA ALA A 480 -3.63 1.99 27.99
C ALA A 480 -3.15 3.13 27.09
N LEU A 481 -3.36 3.02 25.77
CA LEU A 481 -3.08 4.11 24.82
C LEU A 481 -4.02 5.28 25.08
N TYR A 482 -5.33 5.02 25.18
CA TYR A 482 -6.31 6.06 25.46
C TYR A 482 -5.99 6.86 26.73
N GLN A 483 -5.68 6.16 27.85
CA GLN A 483 -5.26 6.81 29.11
C GLN A 483 -3.95 7.58 28.98
N ARG A 484 -3.00 7.07 28.20
CA ARG A 484 -1.74 7.77 27.93
C ARG A 484 -1.99 9.07 27.18
N LEU A 485 -2.86 9.06 26.17
CA LEU A 485 -3.21 10.25 25.39
C LEU A 485 -3.84 11.35 26.24
N GLN A 486 -4.56 10.99 27.32
CA GLN A 486 -5.15 11.96 28.26
C GLN A 486 -4.11 12.81 28.99
N ASN A 487 -2.84 12.41 29.03
CA ASN A 487 -1.77 13.21 29.62
C ASN A 487 -1.24 14.32 28.69
N TYR A 488 -1.64 14.27 27.40
CA TYR A 488 -1.15 15.17 26.35
C TYR A 488 -2.21 16.16 25.91
N THR A 489 -1.76 17.32 25.45
CA THR A 489 -2.57 18.18 24.58
C THR A 489 -2.27 17.80 23.14
N LEU A 490 -3.28 17.31 22.42
CA LEU A 490 -3.12 16.78 21.08
C LEU A 490 -3.58 17.77 20.00
N PRO A 491 -3.02 17.71 18.79
CA PRO A 491 -3.52 18.46 17.65
C PRO A 491 -4.99 18.12 17.36
N ASN A 492 -5.77 19.09 16.93
CA ASN A 492 -7.14 18.88 16.50
C ASN A 492 -7.19 18.58 15.00
N ILE A 493 -7.87 17.53 14.60
CA ILE A 493 -8.05 17.11 13.20
C ILE A 493 -9.49 17.34 12.78
N THR A 494 -9.67 18.02 11.66
CA THR A 494 -10.96 18.27 11.03
C THR A 494 -10.91 17.88 9.55
N TYR A 495 -12.07 17.53 9.02
CA TYR A 495 -12.24 17.13 7.62
C TYR A 495 -13.29 18.01 6.96
N PHE A 496 -13.05 18.38 5.72
CA PHE A 496 -13.99 19.11 4.88
C PHE A 496 -13.62 18.93 3.41
N GLU A 497 -14.47 19.44 2.53
CA GLU A 497 -14.22 19.41 1.09
C GLU A 497 -14.01 20.81 0.54
N LEU A 498 -13.15 20.93 -0.48
CA LEU A 498 -12.96 22.14 -1.27
C LEU A 498 -13.40 21.90 -2.72
N PRO A 499 -14.14 22.84 -3.35
CA PRO A 499 -14.52 22.71 -4.74
C PRO A 499 -13.29 22.82 -5.65
N ILE A 500 -13.33 22.09 -6.78
CA ILE A 500 -12.39 22.25 -7.89
C ILE A 500 -13.03 23.18 -8.91
N GLU A 501 -12.45 24.36 -9.11
CA GLU A 501 -12.99 25.39 -9.96
C GLU A 501 -13.21 24.91 -11.41
N GLY A 502 -14.40 25.16 -11.94
CA GLY A 502 -14.78 24.78 -13.31
C GLY A 502 -15.22 23.33 -13.48
N THR A 503 -15.35 22.56 -12.39
CA THR A 503 -15.83 21.17 -12.36
C THR A 503 -16.97 21.00 -11.35
N GLU A 504 -17.58 19.84 -11.32
CA GLU A 504 -18.52 19.42 -10.27
C GLU A 504 -17.82 18.67 -9.12
N TYR A 505 -16.51 18.50 -9.21
CA TYR A 505 -15.72 17.73 -8.25
C TYR A 505 -15.31 18.55 -7.04
N THR A 506 -15.01 17.82 -5.94
CA THR A 506 -14.45 18.37 -4.72
C THR A 506 -13.19 17.61 -4.32
N MET A 507 -12.25 18.27 -3.65
CA MET A 507 -11.08 17.69 -3.02
C MET A 507 -11.38 17.35 -1.56
N ASN A 508 -10.99 16.18 -1.07
CA ASN A 508 -11.01 15.87 0.35
C ASN A 508 -9.85 16.59 1.05
N VAL A 509 -10.13 17.21 2.19
CA VAL A 509 -9.14 17.92 2.99
C VAL A 509 -9.16 17.42 4.42
N MET A 510 -7.99 17.02 4.91
CA MET A 510 -7.71 16.79 6.33
C MET A 510 -6.84 17.91 6.84
N GLN A 511 -7.36 18.69 7.80
CA GLN A 511 -6.65 19.78 8.49
C GLN A 511 -6.23 19.33 9.87
N ARG A 512 -4.97 19.56 10.25
CA ARG A 512 -4.47 19.36 11.61
C ARG A 512 -4.04 20.70 12.20
N LEU A 513 -4.73 21.15 13.23
CA LEU A 513 -4.46 22.39 13.94
C LEU A 513 -3.57 22.13 15.15
N PRO A 514 -2.63 23.06 15.48
CA PRO A 514 -1.81 22.97 16.69
C PRO A 514 -2.63 22.80 17.96
N PRO A 515 -2.10 22.13 19.01
CA PRO A 515 -2.72 22.16 20.33
C PRO A 515 -2.88 23.60 20.85
N ASN A 516 -4.01 23.89 21.49
CA ASN A 516 -4.34 25.25 21.97
C ASN A 516 -4.37 26.29 20.84
N PHE A 517 -4.88 25.88 19.69
CA PHE A 517 -5.01 26.75 18.51
C PHE A 517 -5.78 28.05 18.88
N ASP A 518 -5.23 29.18 18.45
CA ASP A 518 -5.81 30.53 18.62
C ASP A 518 -6.06 31.16 17.24
N PRO A 519 -7.30 31.31 16.79
CA PRO A 519 -7.61 31.83 15.46
C PRO A 519 -7.18 33.30 15.25
N SER A 520 -6.77 34.03 16.30
CA SER A 520 -6.26 35.39 16.21
C SER A 520 -4.77 35.44 15.87
N ARG A 521 -4.05 34.33 15.91
CA ARG A 521 -2.62 34.19 15.58
C ARG A 521 -2.45 33.76 14.13
N LYS A 522 -1.28 34.03 13.57
CA LYS A 522 -0.82 33.49 12.29
C LYS A 522 0.02 32.23 12.51
N TYR A 523 -0.19 31.23 11.66
CA TYR A 523 0.53 29.96 11.71
C TYR A 523 1.11 29.59 10.34
N PRO A 524 2.34 29.10 10.27
CA PRO A 524 2.88 28.54 9.05
C PRO A 524 2.12 27.26 8.68
N VAL A 525 2.10 26.94 7.40
CA VAL A 525 1.36 25.82 6.85
C VAL A 525 2.29 24.85 6.13
N LEU A 526 2.02 23.54 6.27
CA LEU A 526 2.65 22.48 5.48
C LEU A 526 1.58 21.63 4.81
N PHE A 527 1.61 21.57 3.48
CA PHE A 527 0.86 20.61 2.70
C PHE A 527 1.63 19.28 2.67
N THR A 528 0.93 18.18 2.89
CA THR A 528 1.53 16.83 2.93
C THR A 528 0.75 15.87 2.04
N PRO A 529 0.72 16.07 0.70
CA PRO A 529 0.06 15.18 -0.21
C PRO A 529 0.91 13.94 -0.54
N TYR A 530 0.24 12.83 -0.89
CA TYR A 530 0.81 11.82 -1.77
C TYR A 530 0.34 12.07 -3.21
N GLY A 531 -0.97 12.00 -3.47
CA GLY A 531 -1.62 12.42 -4.71
C GLY A 531 -1.49 11.45 -5.88
N GLY A 532 -0.89 10.27 -5.69
CA GLY A 532 -0.76 9.25 -6.74
C GLY A 532 -2.11 8.67 -7.17
N PRO A 533 -2.22 8.15 -8.40
CA PRO A 533 -3.47 7.59 -8.93
C PRO A 533 -4.07 6.52 -8.02
N GLY A 534 -5.37 6.66 -7.73
CA GLY A 534 -6.10 5.75 -6.85
C GLY A 534 -5.77 5.84 -5.35
N ALA A 535 -4.74 6.58 -4.95
CA ALA A 535 -4.35 6.72 -3.54
C ALA A 535 -5.32 7.61 -2.75
N GLN A 536 -5.34 7.45 -1.42
CA GLN A 536 -6.08 8.31 -0.51
C GLN A 536 -5.30 8.50 0.79
N GLU A 537 -4.97 9.74 1.14
CA GLU A 537 -4.29 10.10 2.38
C GLU A 537 -5.27 10.62 3.45
N ALA A 538 -6.23 11.45 3.07
CA ALA A 538 -7.29 11.88 3.96
C ALA A 538 -8.28 10.74 4.18
N SER A 539 -8.46 10.31 5.44
CA SER A 539 -9.41 9.25 5.79
C SER A 539 -9.83 9.36 7.25
N TYR A 540 -10.98 8.77 7.61
CA TYR A 540 -11.46 8.69 8.99
C TYR A 540 -10.71 7.65 9.83
N ARG A 541 -9.51 7.26 9.46
CA ARG A 541 -8.64 6.46 10.33
C ARG A 541 -8.15 7.27 11.53
N PHE A 542 -7.86 6.60 12.62
CA PHE A 542 -7.06 7.16 13.70
C PHE A 542 -5.73 7.61 13.14
N GLN A 543 -5.49 8.91 13.19
CA GLN A 543 -4.28 9.48 12.61
C GLN A 543 -3.08 9.23 13.52
N PRO A 544 -1.98 8.69 13.00
CA PRO A 544 -0.78 8.45 13.78
C PRO A 544 -0.28 9.73 14.47
N LEU A 545 0.24 9.57 15.67
CA LEU A 545 0.99 10.64 16.33
C LEU A 545 2.45 10.55 15.87
N ASP A 546 2.68 10.95 14.65
CA ASP A 546 3.90 10.88 13.88
C ASP A 546 4.59 12.24 13.74
N PHE A 547 5.35 12.43 12.66
CA PHE A 547 6.03 13.67 12.33
C PHE A 547 5.05 14.83 12.15
N ASN A 548 3.91 14.63 11.49
CA ASN A 548 2.92 15.69 11.29
C ASN A 548 2.28 16.14 12.63
N ALA A 549 2.04 15.19 13.53
CA ALA A 549 1.56 15.51 14.87
C ALA A 549 2.63 16.23 15.70
N TYR A 550 3.91 15.86 15.53
CA TYR A 550 5.03 16.53 16.19
C TYR A 550 5.15 18.00 15.75
N ILE A 551 5.23 18.27 14.44
CA ILE A 551 5.43 19.64 13.94
C ILE A 551 4.26 20.59 14.27
N ALA A 552 3.05 20.04 14.41
CA ALA A 552 1.89 20.78 14.89
C ALA A 552 1.98 21.11 16.40
N SER A 553 2.62 20.23 17.20
CA SER A 553 2.66 20.33 18.66
C SER A 553 3.89 21.06 19.22
N ASP A 554 4.99 21.06 18.47
CA ASP A 554 6.25 21.68 18.90
C ASP A 554 6.11 23.19 18.95
N PRO A 555 6.45 23.86 20.10
CA PRO A 555 6.21 25.30 20.26
C PRO A 555 7.07 26.18 19.36
N GLU A 556 8.18 25.65 18.83
CA GLU A 556 9.03 26.41 17.90
C GLU A 556 8.55 26.26 16.47
N LEU A 557 7.80 25.18 16.16
CA LEU A 557 7.26 24.89 14.83
C LEU A 557 5.79 25.34 14.70
N GLU A 558 4.86 24.77 15.43
CA GLU A 558 3.42 25.08 15.42
C GLU A 558 2.82 25.16 14.00
N TYR A 559 3.19 24.21 13.11
CA TYR A 559 2.66 24.16 11.76
C TYR A 559 1.22 23.65 11.74
N ILE A 560 0.36 24.29 10.98
CA ILE A 560 -0.88 23.67 10.51
C ILE A 560 -0.51 22.73 9.37
N THR A 561 -0.99 21.47 9.39
CA THR A 561 -0.80 20.58 8.24
C THR A 561 -2.09 20.38 7.49
N TYR A 562 -2.01 20.39 6.17
CA TYR A 562 -3.08 20.04 5.25
C TYR A 562 -2.69 18.84 4.41
N THR A 563 -3.56 17.83 4.42
CA THR A 563 -3.50 16.73 3.46
C THR A 563 -4.69 16.89 2.53
N VAL A 564 -4.41 17.02 1.23
CA VAL A 564 -5.43 17.31 0.21
C VAL A 564 -5.38 16.22 -0.86
N ASP A 565 -6.48 15.50 -1.02
CA ASP A 565 -6.67 14.50 -2.08
C ASP A 565 -7.47 15.15 -3.22
N GLY A 566 -6.76 15.50 -4.30
CA GLY A 566 -7.31 16.11 -5.51
C GLY A 566 -7.63 15.06 -6.59
N ARG A 567 -7.83 15.53 -7.83
CA ARG A 567 -8.08 14.65 -9.00
C ARG A 567 -7.00 13.61 -9.16
N GLY A 568 -7.38 12.44 -9.63
CA GLY A 568 -6.52 11.26 -9.74
C GLY A 568 -6.56 10.36 -8.51
N THR A 569 -6.91 10.87 -7.32
CA THR A 569 -7.00 10.06 -6.10
C THR A 569 -8.24 9.16 -6.08
N GLY A 570 -8.28 8.19 -5.16
CA GLY A 570 -9.29 7.14 -5.12
C GLY A 570 -10.60 7.51 -4.42
N TYR A 571 -11.58 6.65 -4.58
CA TYR A 571 -12.86 6.61 -3.87
C TYR A 571 -13.82 7.79 -4.16
N LYS A 572 -13.67 8.41 -5.31
CA LYS A 572 -14.58 9.43 -5.84
C LYS A 572 -15.05 9.11 -7.27
N GLY A 573 -15.03 7.84 -7.61
CA GLY A 573 -15.46 7.30 -8.90
C GLY A 573 -14.37 7.33 -9.97
N ARG A 574 -14.60 6.50 -11.00
CA ARG A 574 -13.67 6.32 -12.12
C ARG A 574 -13.38 7.62 -12.87
N ALA A 575 -14.40 8.44 -13.13
CA ALA A 575 -14.24 9.68 -13.86
C ALA A 575 -13.29 10.66 -13.15
N PHE A 576 -13.42 10.82 -11.83
CA PHE A 576 -12.53 11.65 -11.01
C PHE A 576 -11.09 11.12 -11.02
N ARG A 577 -10.94 9.80 -10.91
CA ARG A 577 -9.64 9.14 -10.92
C ARG A 577 -8.95 9.26 -12.28
N ALA A 578 -9.70 9.06 -13.38
CA ALA A 578 -9.16 9.04 -14.73
C ALA A 578 -8.80 10.41 -15.30
N GLU A 579 -9.20 11.54 -14.67
CA GLU A 579 -8.86 12.90 -15.12
C GLU A 579 -7.36 13.10 -15.37
N VAL A 580 -6.51 12.42 -14.62
CA VAL A 580 -5.03 12.55 -14.70
C VAL A 580 -4.39 11.67 -15.78
N THR A 581 -5.18 10.91 -16.53
CA THR A 581 -4.69 10.03 -17.60
C THR A 581 -3.85 10.81 -18.61
N ALA A 582 -2.68 10.27 -18.95
CA ALA A 582 -1.70 10.84 -19.88
C ALA A 582 -1.06 12.17 -19.45
N GLN A 583 -1.29 12.64 -18.21
CA GLN A 583 -0.84 13.95 -17.73
C GLN A 583 -0.52 13.99 -16.22
N LEU A 584 0.03 12.91 -15.67
CA LEU A 584 0.36 12.82 -14.24
C LEU A 584 1.11 14.03 -13.71
N GLY A 585 0.67 14.55 -12.55
CA GLY A 585 1.27 15.69 -11.86
C GLY A 585 0.83 17.06 -12.35
N LEU A 586 0.11 17.17 -13.47
CA LEU A 586 -0.35 18.48 -13.95
C LEU A 586 -1.61 18.94 -13.22
N LEU A 587 -2.66 18.13 -13.20
CA LEU A 587 -3.91 18.45 -12.52
C LEU A 587 -3.74 18.36 -10.99
N GLU A 588 -2.99 17.39 -10.53
CA GLU A 588 -2.69 17.23 -9.11
C GLU A 588 -1.96 18.46 -8.54
N ALA A 589 -0.99 19.03 -9.27
CA ALA A 589 -0.32 20.26 -8.85
C ALA A 589 -1.26 21.47 -8.89
N GLN A 590 -2.12 21.58 -9.91
CA GLN A 590 -3.14 22.63 -9.99
C GLN A 590 -4.10 22.56 -8.79
N ASP A 591 -4.52 21.37 -8.41
CA ASP A 591 -5.43 21.14 -7.28
C ASP A 591 -4.77 21.52 -5.95
N GLN A 592 -3.50 21.19 -5.72
CA GLN A 592 -2.75 21.62 -4.53
C GLN A 592 -2.62 23.15 -4.46
N ILE A 593 -2.30 23.81 -5.58
CA ILE A 593 -2.19 25.29 -5.66
C ILE A 593 -3.56 25.94 -5.45
N SER A 594 -4.63 25.38 -6.05
CA SER A 594 -6.00 25.87 -5.85
C SER A 594 -6.45 25.72 -4.41
N ALA A 595 -6.19 24.56 -3.79
CA ALA A 595 -6.49 24.33 -2.37
C ALA A 595 -5.75 25.32 -1.47
N ALA A 596 -4.46 25.53 -1.70
CA ALA A 596 -3.67 26.49 -0.93
C ALA A 596 -4.23 27.92 -1.03
N ARG A 597 -4.61 28.36 -2.23
CA ARG A 597 -5.24 29.67 -2.45
C ARG A 597 -6.56 29.79 -1.70
N GLN A 598 -7.46 28.83 -1.87
CA GLN A 598 -8.75 28.83 -1.18
C GLN A 598 -8.58 28.86 0.35
N LEU A 599 -7.66 28.06 0.89
CA LEU A 599 -7.43 27.99 2.33
C LEU A 599 -6.86 29.29 2.91
N VAL A 600 -5.93 29.94 2.20
CA VAL A 600 -5.40 31.28 2.56
C VAL A 600 -6.49 32.35 2.54
N ASP A 601 -7.39 32.30 1.55
CA ASP A 601 -8.52 33.23 1.44
C ASP A 601 -9.61 32.97 2.49
N MET A 602 -9.80 31.71 2.90
CA MET A 602 -10.84 31.32 3.87
C MET A 602 -10.43 31.55 5.32
N PHE A 603 -9.14 31.48 5.65
CA PHE A 603 -8.67 31.42 7.03
C PHE A 603 -7.64 32.46 7.35
N ASP A 604 -8.03 33.52 8.05
CA ASP A 604 -7.17 34.61 8.49
C ASP A 604 -5.98 34.15 9.38
N TYR A 605 -6.06 32.98 9.99
CA TYR A 605 -5.00 32.42 10.82
C TYR A 605 -3.85 31.79 10.02
N ILE A 606 -3.95 31.65 8.72
CA ILE A 606 -2.84 31.18 7.88
C ILE A 606 -1.83 32.31 7.64
N ASP A 607 -0.57 32.01 7.85
CA ASP A 607 0.53 32.85 7.45
C ASP A 607 0.88 32.60 5.99
N ALA A 608 0.34 33.42 5.10
CA ALA A 608 0.50 33.29 3.65
C ALA A 608 1.95 33.43 3.17
N ASP A 609 2.86 34.01 3.99
CA ASP A 609 4.27 34.12 3.66
C ASP A 609 5.06 32.84 3.96
N HIS A 610 4.47 31.88 4.68
CA HIS A 610 5.09 30.66 5.17
C HIS A 610 4.26 29.42 4.86
N VAL A 611 4.05 29.14 3.57
CA VAL A 611 3.32 27.95 3.06
C VAL A 611 4.34 27.00 2.44
N GLY A 612 4.46 25.79 2.99
CA GLY A 612 5.33 24.73 2.50
C GLY A 612 4.55 23.55 1.92
N ILE A 613 5.23 22.76 1.13
CA ILE A 613 4.76 21.44 0.65
C ILE A 613 5.85 20.40 0.84
N TRP A 614 5.48 19.23 1.33
CA TRP A 614 6.35 18.08 1.50
C TRP A 614 5.66 16.80 1.06
N GLY A 615 6.35 16.00 0.25
CA GLY A 615 5.89 14.69 -0.12
C GLY A 615 7.02 13.70 -0.35
N TRP A 616 6.66 12.41 -0.41
CA TRP A 616 7.54 11.27 -0.65
C TRP A 616 7.12 10.53 -1.91
N SER A 617 8.07 10.02 -2.71
CA SER A 617 7.76 9.27 -3.93
C SER A 617 6.96 10.10 -4.93
N PHE A 618 5.75 9.66 -5.31
CA PHE A 618 4.83 10.48 -6.09
C PHE A 618 4.57 11.85 -5.43
N GLY A 619 4.38 11.89 -4.11
CA GLY A 619 4.23 13.14 -3.36
C GLY A 619 5.48 14.02 -3.43
N GLY A 620 6.68 13.44 -3.51
CA GLY A 620 7.93 14.16 -3.75
C GLY A 620 7.99 14.77 -5.13
N TYR A 621 7.56 14.03 -6.16
CA TYR A 621 7.36 14.53 -7.51
C TYR A 621 6.32 15.66 -7.53
N LEU A 622 5.17 15.45 -6.88
CA LEU A 622 4.11 16.45 -6.78
C LEU A 622 4.59 17.74 -6.11
N ALA A 623 5.37 17.64 -5.05
CA ALA A 623 5.99 18.81 -4.42
C ALA A 623 6.88 19.59 -5.40
N GLY A 624 7.66 18.90 -6.22
CA GLY A 624 8.46 19.49 -7.29
C GLY A 624 7.61 20.15 -8.38
N LYS A 625 6.54 19.51 -8.83
CA LYS A 625 5.59 20.04 -9.83
C LYS A 625 4.82 21.25 -9.31
N VAL A 626 4.43 21.27 -8.03
CA VAL A 626 3.80 22.43 -7.40
C VAL A 626 4.76 23.62 -7.40
N VAL A 627 6.03 23.43 -6.99
CA VAL A 627 7.03 24.51 -7.04
C VAL A 627 7.27 24.99 -8.48
N GLU A 628 7.33 24.06 -9.44
CA GLU A 628 7.46 24.39 -10.87
C GLU A 628 6.29 25.25 -11.37
N ALA A 629 5.07 24.95 -10.96
CA ALA A 629 3.85 25.57 -11.47
C ALA A 629 3.46 26.88 -10.75
N ASP A 630 3.77 27.01 -9.46
CA ASP A 630 3.22 28.07 -8.60
C ASP A 630 3.84 29.46 -8.81
N SER A 631 4.81 29.66 -9.65
CA SER A 631 5.45 30.98 -9.87
C SER A 631 5.97 31.69 -8.60
N GLY A 632 6.11 30.97 -7.46
CA GLY A 632 6.56 31.48 -6.18
C GLY A 632 5.59 32.44 -5.48
N HIS A 633 4.30 32.34 -5.77
CA HIS A 633 3.29 33.24 -5.21
C HIS A 633 2.62 32.71 -3.95
N LEU A 634 2.49 31.40 -3.78
CA LEU A 634 1.86 30.77 -2.62
C LEU A 634 2.84 29.93 -1.81
N PHE A 635 3.55 29.02 -2.48
CA PHE A 635 4.48 28.12 -1.81
C PHE A 635 5.85 28.74 -1.65
N SER A 636 6.29 28.86 -0.40
CA SER A 636 7.60 29.40 -0.06
C SER A 636 8.65 28.32 0.21
N LEU A 637 8.26 27.07 0.47
CA LEU A 637 9.13 25.95 0.76
C LEU A 637 8.64 24.70 0.02
N GLY A 638 9.54 24.03 -0.72
CA GLY A 638 9.31 22.71 -1.30
C GLY A 638 10.28 21.68 -0.71
N LEU A 639 9.75 20.57 -0.20
CA LEU A 639 10.50 19.44 0.36
C LEU A 639 10.13 18.18 -0.42
N SER A 640 11.09 17.60 -1.13
CA SER A 640 10.88 16.52 -2.10
C SER A 640 11.72 15.32 -1.71
N THR A 641 11.07 14.22 -1.32
CA THR A 641 11.74 13.00 -0.85
C THR A 641 11.55 11.89 -1.87
N ALA A 642 12.66 11.28 -2.31
CA ALA A 642 12.71 10.18 -3.28
C ALA A 642 11.81 10.41 -4.50
N PRO A 643 11.92 11.58 -5.19
CA PRO A 643 10.98 11.97 -6.22
C PRO A 643 11.25 11.30 -7.57
N VAL A 644 10.18 11.05 -8.33
CA VAL A 644 10.25 11.06 -9.78
C VAL A 644 10.52 12.49 -10.25
N SER A 645 11.29 12.66 -11.32
CA SER A 645 11.51 13.95 -12.00
C SER A 645 11.12 13.92 -13.46
N ASP A 646 11.17 12.72 -14.03
CA ASP A 646 10.79 12.43 -15.41
C ASP A 646 10.27 10.99 -15.47
N TRP A 647 9.03 10.81 -15.87
CA TRP A 647 8.37 9.51 -15.94
C TRP A 647 9.04 8.51 -16.88
N ARG A 648 9.89 8.95 -17.80
CA ARG A 648 10.69 8.07 -18.66
C ARG A 648 11.78 7.31 -17.89
N PHE A 649 12.10 7.70 -16.65
CA PHE A 649 13.06 7.02 -15.79
C PHE A 649 12.40 5.98 -14.87
N TYR A 650 11.08 5.93 -14.85
CA TYR A 650 10.32 4.98 -14.04
C TYR A 650 9.92 3.74 -14.85
N ASP A 651 9.37 2.72 -14.20
CA ASP A 651 9.02 1.46 -14.85
C ASP A 651 7.81 1.57 -15.77
N THR A 652 7.70 0.57 -16.66
CA THR A 652 6.65 0.51 -17.68
C THR A 652 5.27 0.19 -17.10
N LEU A 653 5.19 -0.78 -16.16
CA LEU A 653 3.89 -1.31 -15.73
C LEU A 653 3.11 -0.31 -14.88
N TYR A 654 3.79 0.53 -14.10
CA TYR A 654 3.20 1.69 -13.48
C TYR A 654 2.94 2.82 -14.48
N THR A 655 4.01 3.25 -15.15
CA THR A 655 3.96 4.51 -15.89
C THR A 655 3.09 4.43 -17.12
N GLU A 656 3.19 3.37 -17.93
CA GLU A 656 2.39 3.26 -19.16
C GLU A 656 0.91 2.97 -18.90
N ARG A 657 0.56 2.45 -17.71
CA ARG A 657 -0.83 2.36 -17.23
C ARG A 657 -1.49 3.74 -17.19
N TYR A 658 -0.80 4.72 -16.64
CA TYR A 658 -1.36 6.05 -16.42
C TYR A 658 -1.02 7.05 -17.53
N MET A 659 0.19 6.96 -18.07
CA MET A 659 0.71 7.91 -19.06
C MET A 659 0.59 7.42 -20.50
N LYS A 660 0.13 6.19 -20.72
CA LYS A 660 0.12 5.51 -22.04
C LYS A 660 1.54 5.27 -22.57
N ILE A 661 1.67 4.56 -23.70
CA ILE A 661 2.97 4.26 -24.31
C ILE A 661 3.64 5.57 -24.77
N LEU A 662 4.96 5.65 -24.59
CA LEU A 662 5.73 6.86 -24.90
C LEU A 662 5.50 7.38 -26.33
N SER A 663 5.43 6.49 -27.33
CA SER A 663 5.21 6.87 -28.74
C SER A 663 3.80 7.45 -29.01
N GLU A 664 2.84 7.19 -28.13
CA GLU A 664 1.47 7.70 -28.25
C GLU A 664 1.27 9.00 -27.47
N ASN A 665 2.07 9.24 -26.44
CA ASN A 665 1.94 10.40 -25.55
C ASN A 665 3.27 11.15 -25.28
N GLU A 666 4.14 11.29 -26.27
CA GLU A 666 5.43 12.00 -26.10
C GLU A 666 5.23 13.42 -25.54
N ALA A 667 4.18 14.11 -25.96
CA ALA A 667 3.83 15.45 -25.48
C ALA A 667 3.52 15.46 -23.97
N GLY A 668 2.75 14.50 -23.47
CA GLY A 668 2.43 14.34 -22.06
C GLY A 668 3.69 14.06 -21.22
N TYR A 669 4.55 13.14 -21.65
CA TYR A 669 5.84 12.89 -20.98
C TYR A 669 6.73 14.14 -20.91
N ASN A 670 6.71 14.95 -21.96
CA ASN A 670 7.47 16.21 -21.97
C ASN A 670 6.90 17.26 -21.02
N GLN A 671 5.58 17.34 -20.86
CA GLN A 671 4.90 18.32 -19.99
C GLN A 671 4.97 17.91 -18.52
N THR A 672 4.92 16.62 -18.23
CA THR A 672 4.91 16.09 -16.88
C THR A 672 6.31 16.02 -16.26
N ALA A 673 7.38 15.93 -17.07
CA ALA A 673 8.73 16.04 -16.55
C ALA A 673 8.99 17.43 -15.93
N ILE A 674 9.73 17.48 -14.80
CA ILE A 674 10.15 18.75 -14.19
C ILE A 674 11.24 19.35 -15.08
N ARG A 675 10.93 20.48 -15.74
CA ARG A 675 11.84 21.12 -16.72
C ARG A 675 11.91 22.65 -16.63
N ASN A 676 10.88 23.29 -16.04
CA ASN A 676 10.87 24.74 -15.91
C ASN A 676 11.45 25.18 -14.56
N THR A 677 12.70 25.64 -14.58
CA THR A 677 13.42 26.03 -13.35
C THR A 677 13.15 27.46 -12.89
N THR A 678 12.36 28.23 -13.63
CA THR A 678 12.11 29.66 -13.32
C THR A 678 11.62 29.86 -11.90
N ASN A 679 10.64 29.03 -11.47
CA ASN A 679 10.03 29.17 -10.15
C ASN A 679 10.90 28.60 -9.03
N PHE A 680 11.75 27.63 -9.30
CA PHE A 680 12.78 27.18 -8.35
C PHE A 680 13.78 28.31 -8.00
N ASN A 681 14.02 29.21 -8.93
CA ASN A 681 14.90 30.38 -8.70
C ASN A 681 14.18 31.53 -7.99
N SER A 682 12.88 31.65 -8.16
CA SER A 682 12.04 32.72 -7.55
C SER A 682 11.36 32.33 -6.25
N ILE A 683 11.34 31.04 -5.87
CA ILE A 683 10.74 30.57 -4.61
C ILE A 683 11.25 31.41 -3.42
N PRO A 684 10.38 31.95 -2.53
CA PRO A 684 10.81 32.80 -1.44
C PRO A 684 11.81 32.15 -0.48
N GLY A 685 11.56 30.92 -0.07
CA GLY A 685 12.46 30.09 0.73
C GLY A 685 13.35 29.18 -0.13
N LYS A 686 13.18 27.87 0.00
CA LYS A 686 14.07 26.87 -0.62
C LYS A 686 13.29 25.69 -1.20
N PHE A 687 13.93 24.99 -2.13
CA PHE A 687 13.57 23.64 -2.54
C PHE A 687 14.63 22.65 -2.03
N ALA A 688 14.22 21.57 -1.37
CA ALA A 688 15.14 20.57 -0.85
C ALA A 688 14.78 19.17 -1.38
N ILE A 689 15.80 18.46 -1.87
CA ILE A 689 15.71 17.11 -2.41
C ILE A 689 16.40 16.15 -1.46
N MET A 690 15.75 15.02 -1.15
CA MET A 690 16.27 13.96 -0.30
C MET A 690 16.09 12.63 -1.04
N HIS A 691 17.16 11.81 -1.18
CA HIS A 691 17.05 10.56 -1.93
C HIS A 691 18.05 9.51 -1.45
N GLY A 692 17.64 8.24 -1.43
CA GLY A 692 18.50 7.09 -1.21
C GLY A 692 19.32 6.75 -2.47
N THR A 693 20.61 6.45 -2.32
CA THR A 693 21.42 6.06 -3.49
C THR A 693 21.21 4.62 -3.91
N GLY A 694 20.65 3.78 -3.02
CA GLY A 694 20.28 2.38 -3.26
C GLY A 694 18.80 2.18 -3.57
N ASP A 695 18.08 3.24 -3.95
CA ASP A 695 16.66 3.20 -4.30
C ASP A 695 16.45 2.39 -5.59
N ASP A 696 15.86 1.22 -5.45
CA ASP A 696 15.57 0.26 -6.53
C ASP A 696 14.21 0.51 -7.20
N ASN A 697 13.37 1.35 -6.58
CA ASN A 697 12.05 1.71 -7.08
C ASN A 697 12.12 3.01 -7.90
N VAL A 698 12.28 4.15 -7.23
CA VAL A 698 12.54 5.43 -7.89
C VAL A 698 14.04 5.65 -7.96
N HIS A 699 14.68 5.19 -9.02
CA HIS A 699 16.12 5.27 -9.13
C HIS A 699 16.67 6.67 -8.86
N TYR A 700 17.81 6.72 -8.14
CA TYR A 700 18.55 7.97 -7.86
C TYR A 700 18.83 8.80 -9.11
N GLN A 701 18.78 8.20 -10.30
CA GLN A 701 18.85 8.89 -11.60
C GLN A 701 17.85 10.04 -11.71
N ASN A 702 16.65 9.91 -11.13
CA ASN A 702 15.65 10.98 -11.12
C ASN A 702 16.18 12.25 -10.41
N THR A 703 16.77 12.09 -9.23
CA THR A 703 17.40 13.21 -8.53
C THR A 703 18.64 13.71 -9.25
N ALA A 704 19.47 12.84 -9.79
CA ALA A 704 20.66 13.25 -10.54
C ALA A 704 20.30 14.12 -11.76
N ALA A 705 19.28 13.73 -12.52
CA ALA A 705 18.78 14.50 -13.66
C ALA A 705 18.19 15.84 -13.24
N LEU A 706 17.42 15.89 -12.14
CA LEU A 706 16.87 17.14 -11.61
C LEU A 706 17.99 18.08 -11.13
N VAL A 707 19.00 17.56 -10.44
CA VAL A 707 20.17 18.34 -10.01
C VAL A 707 20.95 18.90 -11.21
N ASP A 708 21.19 18.07 -12.25
CA ASP A 708 21.84 18.51 -13.49
C ASP A 708 21.06 19.66 -14.15
N LEU A 709 19.73 19.56 -14.21
CA LEU A 709 18.86 20.61 -14.72
C LEU A 709 18.98 21.90 -13.89
N LEU A 710 18.90 21.82 -12.56
CA LEU A 710 18.98 23.01 -11.68
C LEU A 710 20.35 23.70 -11.81
N VAL A 711 21.43 22.92 -11.95
CA VAL A 711 22.79 23.45 -12.16
C VAL A 711 22.94 24.04 -13.56
N GLY A 712 22.49 23.31 -14.60
CA GLY A 712 22.59 23.72 -15.99
C GLY A 712 21.85 25.02 -16.30
N GLU A 713 20.66 25.20 -15.67
CA GLU A 713 19.87 26.44 -15.77
C GLU A 713 20.29 27.51 -14.78
N ALA A 714 21.40 27.34 -14.08
CA ALA A 714 21.98 28.28 -13.12
C ALA A 714 21.01 28.75 -12.01
N VAL A 715 20.15 27.84 -11.51
CA VAL A 715 19.34 28.11 -10.33
C VAL A 715 20.27 28.41 -9.16
N SER A 716 19.99 29.51 -8.42
CA SER A 716 20.86 29.96 -7.35
C SER A 716 21.09 28.87 -6.29
N PRO A 717 22.34 28.58 -5.89
CA PRO A 717 22.64 27.63 -4.82
C PRO A 717 21.99 27.97 -3.47
N ALA A 718 21.54 29.22 -3.28
CA ALA A 718 20.79 29.62 -2.11
C ALA A 718 19.34 29.16 -2.11
N LYS A 719 18.81 28.70 -3.26
CA LYS A 719 17.42 28.35 -3.48
C LYS A 719 17.14 26.86 -3.43
N TRP A 720 18.15 26.02 -3.48
CA TRP A 720 17.96 24.58 -3.39
C TRP A 720 19.07 23.87 -2.62
N GLN A 721 18.75 22.71 -2.12
CA GLN A 721 19.64 21.80 -1.39
C GLN A 721 19.33 20.35 -1.77
N MET A 722 20.34 19.48 -1.64
CA MET A 722 20.18 18.04 -1.88
C MET A 722 20.90 17.28 -0.79
N VAL A 723 20.27 16.20 -0.32
CA VAL A 723 20.83 15.23 0.62
C VAL A 723 20.70 13.84 0.03
N ALA A 724 21.85 13.17 -0.16
CA ALA A 724 21.90 11.76 -0.51
C ALA A 724 22.02 10.90 0.75
N PHE A 725 21.20 9.84 0.82
CA PHE A 725 21.28 8.83 1.88
C PHE A 725 21.96 7.59 1.29
N THR A 726 23.23 7.41 1.65
CA THR A 726 24.07 6.35 1.10
C THR A 726 23.44 4.98 1.33
N ASP A 727 23.36 4.17 0.25
CA ASP A 727 22.84 2.81 0.18
C ASP A 727 21.38 2.62 0.64
N SER A 728 20.70 3.68 1.07
CA SER A 728 19.29 3.59 1.44
C SER A 728 18.42 3.30 0.22
N ASP A 729 17.49 2.38 0.40
CA ASP A 729 16.40 2.09 -0.54
C ASP A 729 15.33 3.19 -0.53
N HIS A 730 14.19 2.93 -1.19
CA HIS A 730 13.07 3.88 -1.28
C HIS A 730 12.49 4.31 0.06
N SER A 731 12.63 3.50 1.12
CA SER A 731 12.16 3.80 2.48
C SER A 731 13.06 4.77 3.25
N ILE A 732 14.29 4.98 2.80
CA ILE A 732 15.34 5.80 3.46
C ILE A 732 15.46 5.44 4.95
N ALA A 733 15.52 4.14 5.23
CA ALA A 733 15.58 3.64 6.61
C ALA A 733 16.97 3.17 7.04
N TYR A 734 17.90 3.04 6.09
CA TYR A 734 19.20 2.43 6.31
C TYR A 734 20.10 3.27 7.20
N ASN A 735 20.88 2.61 8.07
CA ASN A 735 21.94 3.21 8.89
C ASN A 735 21.51 4.46 9.67
N GLY A 736 20.27 4.48 10.20
CA GLY A 736 19.71 5.60 10.98
C GLY A 736 19.17 6.77 10.16
N ALA A 737 19.10 6.62 8.84
CA ALA A 737 18.58 7.63 7.93
C ALA A 737 17.13 8.02 8.25
N SER A 738 16.29 7.04 8.68
CA SER A 738 14.88 7.27 9.01
C SER A 738 14.63 8.34 10.09
N GLN A 739 15.49 8.42 11.10
CA GLN A 739 15.37 9.50 12.11
C GLN A 739 16.04 10.80 11.65
N TRP A 740 17.14 10.66 10.90
CA TRP A 740 17.91 11.83 10.44
C TRP A 740 17.13 12.66 9.44
N ILE A 741 16.40 12.04 8.53
CA ILE A 741 15.57 12.74 7.53
C ILE A 741 14.52 13.62 8.21
N TYR A 742 13.82 13.13 9.23
CA TYR A 742 12.84 13.92 9.97
C TYR A 742 13.47 15.07 10.78
N ARG A 743 14.71 14.90 11.29
CA ARG A 743 15.48 16.01 11.89
C ARG A 743 15.85 17.05 10.86
N TYR A 744 16.21 16.64 9.66
CA TYR A 744 16.49 17.54 8.56
C TYR A 744 15.23 18.31 8.13
N LEU A 745 14.10 17.63 7.97
CA LEU A 745 12.81 18.27 7.69
C LEU A 745 12.43 19.28 8.77
N SER A 746 12.56 18.93 10.06
CA SER A 746 12.30 19.85 11.19
C SER A 746 13.15 21.11 11.10
N LYS A 747 14.42 20.96 10.74
CA LYS A 747 15.34 22.10 10.54
C LYS A 747 14.87 22.99 9.38
N GLN A 748 14.46 22.42 8.23
CA GLN A 748 13.97 23.20 7.11
C GLN A 748 12.70 23.99 7.46
N LEU A 749 11.77 23.34 8.17
CA LEU A 749 10.53 23.98 8.66
C LEU A 749 10.83 25.11 9.65
N TYR A 750 11.76 24.89 10.59
CA TYR A 750 12.18 25.94 11.54
C TYR A 750 12.82 27.16 10.83
N GLU A 751 13.72 26.90 9.87
CA GLU A 751 14.35 27.96 9.07
C GLU A 751 13.30 28.71 8.22
N GLU A 752 12.31 28.03 7.65
CA GLU A 752 11.26 28.66 6.87
C GLU A 752 10.34 29.51 7.75
N LYS A 753 9.84 29.02 8.86
CA LYS A 753 9.01 29.79 9.81
C LYS A 753 9.69 31.10 10.27
N ASN A 754 11.02 31.04 10.44
CA ASN A 754 11.81 32.19 10.91
C ASN A 754 12.47 32.96 9.76
N ARG A 755 12.10 32.69 8.51
CA ARG A 755 12.60 33.38 7.32
C ARG A 755 12.20 34.87 7.40
N ASN A 756 13.17 35.81 7.22
CA ASN A 756 12.88 37.21 7.19
C ASN A 756 12.23 37.64 5.88
N VAL A 757 10.93 37.93 5.91
CA VAL A 757 10.13 38.32 4.75
C VAL A 757 10.45 39.71 4.22
N THR A 758 11.12 40.55 5.04
CA THR A 758 11.41 41.95 4.67
C THR A 758 12.68 42.15 3.84
N VAL A 759 13.48 41.11 3.65
CA VAL A 759 14.72 41.20 2.84
C VAL A 759 14.41 40.69 1.43
N ALA A 760 14.30 41.59 0.48
CA ALA A 760 14.32 41.24 -0.94
C ALA A 760 15.58 40.39 -1.23
N PRO A 761 15.47 39.28 -1.98
CA PRO A 761 16.62 38.43 -2.27
C PRO A 761 17.71 39.28 -2.95
N LEU A 762 18.95 39.17 -2.49
CA LEU A 762 20.11 39.67 -3.19
C LEU A 762 20.23 38.88 -4.51
N VAL A 763 19.62 39.40 -5.55
CA VAL A 763 19.77 38.87 -6.91
C VAL A 763 21.20 39.22 -7.37
N HIS A 764 22.15 38.35 -7.09
CA HIS A 764 23.38 38.35 -7.84
C HIS A 764 23.05 37.89 -9.28
N GLN A 765 22.88 38.89 -10.16
CA GLN A 765 22.83 38.61 -11.61
C GLN A 765 24.17 38.05 -12.02
N TRP A 766 24.23 36.70 -12.12
CA TRP A 766 25.27 36.06 -12.89
C TRP A 766 24.98 36.35 -14.36
N LYS A 767 25.72 37.32 -14.94
CA LYS A 767 25.67 37.55 -16.37
C LYS A 767 26.11 36.27 -17.04
N ARG A 768 25.23 35.68 -17.86
CA ARG A 768 25.59 34.67 -18.85
C ARG A 768 26.81 35.14 -19.62
N ARG A 769 27.97 34.56 -19.41
CA ARG A 769 29.05 34.60 -20.41
C ARG A 769 28.60 33.69 -21.52
N GLY A 770 28.37 34.29 -22.70
CA GLY A 770 28.03 33.54 -23.89
C GLY A 770 29.07 32.43 -24.12
N VAL A 771 28.62 31.20 -24.01
CA VAL A 771 29.36 30.05 -24.55
C VAL A 771 29.07 30.08 -26.04
N SER A 772 30.10 30.47 -26.82
CA SER A 772 30.09 30.33 -28.26
C SER A 772 29.90 28.85 -28.59
N GLU A 773 29.02 28.60 -29.55
CA GLU A 773 28.95 27.31 -30.28
C GLU A 773 30.33 26.97 -30.80
N GLU A 774 31.03 26.08 -30.19
CA GLU A 774 32.10 25.23 -30.70
C GLU A 774 32.81 24.52 -29.56
N ILE A 775 32.26 23.39 -29.10
CA ILE A 775 33.05 22.24 -28.60
C ILE A 775 32.19 21.00 -28.75
N THR A 776 32.08 20.48 -29.96
CA THR A 776 31.87 19.06 -30.21
C THR A 776 33.19 18.36 -29.88
N ARG A 777 33.33 17.84 -28.67
CA ARG A 777 34.39 16.89 -28.33
C ARG A 777 33.78 15.51 -28.15
N GLU A 778 33.99 14.67 -29.18
CA GLU A 778 33.97 13.22 -29.04
C GLU A 778 34.89 12.80 -27.89
N VAL A 779 34.32 12.33 -26.81
CA VAL A 779 35.04 11.53 -25.82
C VAL A 779 34.85 10.07 -26.22
N ARG A 780 35.79 9.52 -26.97
CA ARG A 780 35.92 8.07 -27.16
C ARG A 780 36.49 7.48 -25.88
N TRP A 781 35.70 6.71 -25.19
CA TRP A 781 36.20 5.78 -24.17
C TRP A 781 36.87 4.61 -24.90
N ARG A 782 38.15 4.41 -24.67
CA ARG A 782 38.84 3.15 -24.98
C ARG A 782 38.72 2.24 -23.74
N ALA A 783 38.46 0.94 -24.04
CA ALA A 783 38.30 -0.20 -23.16
C ALA A 783 39.28 -0.31 -21.99
#